data_30cbee69fb284a27eb0066d506355eed
#
_entry.id   30cbee69fb284a27eb0066d506355eed
#
_cell.length_a   1.000
_cell.length_b   1.000
_cell.length_c   1.000
_cell.angle_alpha   90.00
_cell.angle_beta   90.00
_cell.angle_gamma   90.00
#
_symmetry.space_group_name_H-M   'P 1'
#
loop_
_entity.id
_entity.type
_entity.pdbx_description
1 polymer ?
#
loop_
_entity_poly.entity_id
_entity_poly.type
_entity_poly.pdbx_seq_one_letter_code
_entity_poly.pdbx_strand_id
1 'polypeptide(L)'
;MSNTQVLPEKARIAIIGGGIIGTSVAYHLAKRGIKDVVLIERKQLTSGTTWHAAGLVSLSWATPTLTELAKYSHKLYASLEAETGQATGYKRIGSISLARTEARLEEIKRTSSICKVFGVESEMIDNTRLAELYPGINTDGVVGALYTPGDGQTNPIDTTMALAKGARMNGVEIFENTVMEALLTKDNVITGIRTDKGTMEVDQVILCGGMWTRDLAKTVGVQLPLYACEHSYIVTEEMEGLTQRPVLRDFDRGLYFKEDAGKMLVGWFEDNAIGLPMDKITDDFCFGQFPLDQDHVEPYLLNGMETFPQLQETGIRTWFNGPESFTNDNLHLLGPTPQIDKLFIAAGMNSKGIGAGGGVGKIMADWMIDGYPSGDVSECDLRRHHPAQQHDEYVAERIPESLGHSYAMHWPFYQYQTARDQIHSPVHQELAAAGACFGEVCGHERPNWFANPGQEAKYQYSYKKPNWFENTKQEHMAMRESVGIYDMSSFGKFEVTGPAAGKNLQYICAGNIDVPIGKVVYTHFLNARGGIEADITVVRTAETTYWVITGIGSHSRDWWHLNHRLIDDVLLQDISMNFGGLALQGPLAREVLSKVTTTDLSNEAFPFATGKVMEVAGIRMWVQRLTYVGELGWELFIPTQHTATVYRALFAAGQGFGIRNVGMHAVNSARMEKGFVHWGHDVGPEDNLFEAGLSWAAKPDAGDFIGINGYKEQLQANGTKRRLVQFKLDDTEAMLFHNEPIVMNGEIVGYLTSGMYGHSVGSAIGMGYVNMPNLSPIRLSKANFEIEIALERFPAQASLRGFYDPKGLRPKA
;
A
#
# COMPACT_ATOMS: atom_id res chain seq x y z
N MET A 1 -44.88 -10.07 -20.19
CA MET A 1 -45.33 -9.58 -18.88
C MET A 1 -44.00 -9.31 -18.12
N SER A 2 -43.69 -8.06 -17.92
CA SER A 2 -42.54 -7.69 -17.08
C SER A 2 -42.88 -8.09 -15.65
N ASN A 3 -42.26 -9.12 -15.14
CA ASN A 3 -42.25 -9.39 -13.71
C ASN A 3 -41.59 -8.19 -13.04
N THR A 4 -42.32 -7.23 -12.58
CA THR A 4 -41.83 -6.12 -11.76
C THR A 4 -41.43 -6.77 -10.43
N GLN A 5 -40.13 -7.07 -10.32
CA GLN A 5 -39.57 -7.61 -9.10
C GLN A 5 -39.70 -6.53 -8.01
N VAL A 6 -40.38 -6.86 -6.93
CA VAL A 6 -40.64 -5.92 -5.81
C VAL A 6 -39.45 -5.93 -4.90
N LEU A 7 -38.93 -4.74 -4.56
CA LEU A 7 -37.85 -4.59 -3.61
C LEU A 7 -38.26 -5.11 -2.23
N PRO A 8 -37.47 -5.96 -1.56
CA PRO A 8 -37.80 -6.40 -0.21
C PRO A 8 -37.69 -5.23 0.79
N GLU A 9 -38.54 -5.27 1.82
CA GLU A 9 -38.52 -4.25 2.88
C GLU A 9 -37.22 -4.31 3.73
N LYS A 10 -36.60 -5.50 3.77
CA LYS A 10 -35.42 -5.75 4.57
C LYS A 10 -34.45 -6.72 3.88
N ALA A 11 -33.17 -6.47 4.02
CA ALA A 11 -32.07 -7.37 3.66
C ALA A 11 -30.94 -7.32 4.71
N ARG A 12 -30.13 -8.35 4.77
CA ARG A 12 -28.94 -8.34 5.62
C ARG A 12 -27.85 -7.49 5.00
N ILE A 13 -27.58 -7.65 3.71
CA ILE A 13 -26.51 -6.96 2.99
C ILE A 13 -27.05 -6.39 1.68
N ALA A 14 -26.80 -5.10 1.44
CA ALA A 14 -27.00 -4.47 0.15
C ALA A 14 -25.66 -4.25 -0.55
N ILE A 15 -25.54 -4.73 -1.79
CA ILE A 15 -24.41 -4.50 -2.69
C ILE A 15 -24.85 -3.48 -3.73
N ILE A 16 -24.11 -2.38 -3.86
CA ILE A 16 -24.43 -1.29 -4.78
C ILE A 16 -23.45 -1.30 -5.95
N GLY A 17 -23.96 -1.67 -7.13
CA GLY A 17 -23.20 -1.79 -8.38
C GLY A 17 -23.11 -3.21 -8.92
N GLY A 18 -23.53 -3.39 -10.19
CA GLY A 18 -23.62 -4.68 -10.89
C GLY A 18 -22.46 -4.96 -11.85
N GLY A 19 -21.29 -4.36 -11.61
CA GLY A 19 -20.05 -4.68 -12.31
C GLY A 19 -19.39 -5.96 -11.79
N ILE A 20 -18.20 -6.28 -12.32
CA ILE A 20 -17.44 -7.50 -11.95
C ILE A 20 -17.20 -7.60 -10.44
N ILE A 21 -16.96 -6.47 -9.75
CA ILE A 21 -16.69 -6.46 -8.32
C ILE A 21 -17.94 -6.78 -7.52
N GLY A 22 -19.06 -6.07 -7.75
CA GLY A 22 -20.30 -6.30 -7.00
C GLY A 22 -20.88 -7.70 -7.23
N THR A 23 -20.84 -8.20 -8.46
CA THR A 23 -21.28 -9.57 -8.76
C THR A 23 -20.37 -10.63 -8.14
N SER A 24 -19.06 -10.36 -8.03
CA SER A 24 -18.13 -11.23 -7.34
C SER A 24 -18.35 -11.24 -5.82
N VAL A 25 -18.59 -10.08 -5.20
CA VAL A 25 -18.99 -10.01 -3.77
C VAL A 25 -20.28 -10.80 -3.53
N ALA A 26 -21.30 -10.59 -4.38
CA ALA A 26 -22.57 -11.31 -4.30
C ALA A 26 -22.39 -12.84 -4.40
N TYR A 27 -21.57 -13.29 -5.36
CA TYR A 27 -21.23 -14.70 -5.53
C TYR A 27 -20.58 -15.28 -4.28
N HIS A 28 -19.59 -14.60 -3.70
CA HIS A 28 -18.86 -15.12 -2.55
C HIS A 28 -19.68 -15.10 -1.25
N LEU A 29 -20.51 -14.07 -1.02
CA LEU A 29 -21.45 -14.07 0.10
C LEU A 29 -22.43 -15.25 -0.01
N ALA A 30 -22.98 -15.49 -1.22
CA ALA A 30 -23.84 -16.62 -1.49
C ALA A 30 -23.14 -17.98 -1.26
N LYS A 31 -21.90 -18.13 -1.72
CA LYS A 31 -21.07 -19.34 -1.50
C LYS A 31 -20.79 -19.58 -0.01
N ARG A 32 -20.73 -18.54 0.80
CA ARG A 32 -20.65 -18.64 2.27
C ARG A 32 -21.98 -18.97 2.94
N GLY A 33 -23.07 -19.16 2.15
CA GLY A 33 -24.40 -19.46 2.67
C GLY A 33 -25.11 -18.26 3.30
N ILE A 34 -24.62 -17.03 3.05
CA ILE A 34 -25.27 -15.82 3.52
C ILE A 34 -26.54 -15.61 2.69
N LYS A 35 -27.67 -15.54 3.37
CA LYS A 35 -28.97 -15.26 2.80
C LYS A 35 -29.35 -13.80 2.98
N ASP A 36 -30.43 -13.38 2.33
CA ASP A 36 -30.95 -12.02 2.43
C ASP A 36 -29.91 -10.97 1.95
N VAL A 37 -29.29 -11.29 0.81
CA VAL A 37 -28.35 -10.43 0.09
C VAL A 37 -29.02 -9.89 -1.15
N VAL A 38 -28.95 -8.58 -1.32
CA VAL A 38 -29.53 -7.86 -2.47
C VAL A 38 -28.43 -7.13 -3.21
N LEU A 39 -28.41 -7.25 -4.53
CA LEU A 39 -27.56 -6.43 -5.39
C LEU A 39 -28.43 -5.43 -6.16
N ILE A 40 -28.08 -4.16 -6.07
CA ILE A 40 -28.77 -3.04 -6.73
C ILE A 40 -27.87 -2.51 -7.83
N GLU A 41 -28.39 -2.47 -9.06
CA GLU A 41 -27.70 -1.90 -10.22
C GLU A 41 -28.60 -0.83 -10.88
N ARG A 42 -28.03 0.36 -11.07
CA ARG A 42 -28.75 1.54 -11.60
C ARG A 42 -29.29 1.35 -13.02
N LYS A 43 -28.57 0.61 -13.85
CA LYS A 43 -28.95 0.32 -15.25
C LYS A 43 -28.99 -1.19 -15.47
N GLN A 44 -28.06 -1.72 -16.24
CA GLN A 44 -27.90 -3.16 -16.50
C GLN A 44 -26.60 -3.67 -15.92
N LEU A 45 -26.55 -4.93 -15.56
CA LEU A 45 -25.28 -5.56 -15.17
C LEU A 45 -24.22 -5.28 -16.23
N THR A 46 -23.01 -5.03 -15.79
CA THR A 46 -21.82 -4.72 -16.62
C THR A 46 -21.76 -3.35 -17.27
N SER A 47 -22.84 -2.55 -17.28
CA SER A 47 -22.98 -1.35 -18.11
C SER A 47 -22.05 -0.16 -17.77
N GLY A 48 -21.30 -0.23 -16.65
CA GLY A 48 -20.25 0.74 -16.30
C GLY A 48 -18.93 0.43 -17.02
N THR A 49 -17.81 0.39 -16.28
CA THR A 49 -16.48 0.09 -16.83
C THR A 49 -16.31 -1.38 -17.29
N THR A 50 -17.03 -2.31 -16.68
CA THR A 50 -16.83 -3.76 -16.91
C THR A 50 -16.97 -4.19 -18.38
N TRP A 51 -17.96 -3.67 -19.11
CA TRP A 51 -18.26 -4.13 -20.48
C TRP A 51 -17.16 -3.85 -21.49
N HIS A 52 -16.41 -2.79 -21.29
CA HIS A 52 -15.34 -2.36 -22.20
C HIS A 52 -13.93 -2.74 -21.76
N ALA A 53 -13.80 -3.45 -20.64
CA ALA A 53 -12.48 -3.90 -20.19
C ALA A 53 -11.86 -4.87 -21.21
N ALA A 54 -10.56 -4.79 -21.42
CA ALA A 54 -9.83 -5.64 -22.37
C ALA A 54 -9.85 -7.13 -21.99
N GLY A 55 -10.17 -7.45 -20.74
CA GLY A 55 -10.30 -8.82 -20.26
C GLY A 55 -8.99 -9.55 -20.03
N LEU A 56 -7.91 -8.83 -19.76
CA LEU A 56 -6.61 -9.40 -19.42
C LEU A 56 -6.64 -9.95 -18.00
N VAL A 57 -6.11 -11.16 -17.80
CA VAL A 57 -6.03 -11.81 -16.49
C VAL A 57 -4.59 -12.23 -16.26
N SER A 58 -3.85 -11.43 -15.49
CA SER A 58 -2.43 -11.65 -15.21
C SER A 58 -2.22 -12.26 -13.84
N LEU A 59 -1.22 -13.12 -13.70
CA LEU A 59 -0.81 -13.72 -12.42
C LEU A 59 0.27 -12.88 -11.72
N SER A 60 1.13 -12.22 -12.49
CA SER A 60 2.24 -11.45 -11.96
C SER A 60 1.84 -9.98 -11.83
N TRP A 61 1.87 -9.46 -10.59
CA TRP A 61 1.58 -8.07 -10.25
C TRP A 61 2.73 -7.47 -9.44
N ALA A 62 2.73 -6.15 -9.32
CA ALA A 62 3.78 -5.41 -8.63
C ALA A 62 3.88 -5.74 -7.12
N THR A 63 2.80 -6.22 -6.51
CA THR A 63 2.75 -6.52 -5.08
C THR A 63 2.30 -7.95 -4.78
N PRO A 64 2.73 -8.51 -3.63
CA PRO A 64 2.27 -9.81 -3.15
C PRO A 64 0.74 -9.90 -3.04
N THR A 65 0.10 -8.90 -2.46
CA THR A 65 -1.36 -8.83 -2.29
C THR A 65 -2.09 -8.95 -3.61
N LEU A 66 -1.75 -8.09 -4.59
CA LEU A 66 -2.39 -8.11 -5.91
C LEU A 66 -2.15 -9.44 -6.63
N THR A 67 -0.97 -10.04 -6.48
CA THR A 67 -0.64 -11.36 -7.04
C THR A 67 -1.55 -12.45 -6.46
N GLU A 68 -1.77 -12.48 -5.15
CA GLU A 68 -2.65 -13.48 -4.52
C GLU A 68 -4.13 -13.28 -4.91
N LEU A 69 -4.61 -12.03 -5.01
CA LEU A 69 -5.96 -11.72 -5.52
C LEU A 69 -6.14 -12.23 -6.96
N ALA A 70 -5.14 -12.01 -7.81
CA ALA A 70 -5.17 -12.45 -9.20
C ALA A 70 -5.11 -13.98 -9.32
N LYS A 71 -4.26 -14.67 -8.57
CA LYS A 71 -4.19 -16.15 -8.55
C LYS A 71 -5.55 -16.75 -8.18
N TYR A 72 -6.23 -16.17 -7.19
CA TYR A 72 -7.58 -16.62 -6.85
C TYR A 72 -8.57 -16.40 -8.00
N SER A 73 -8.52 -15.23 -8.65
CA SER A 73 -9.38 -14.92 -9.79
C SER A 73 -9.19 -15.90 -10.95
N HIS A 74 -7.95 -16.24 -11.31
CA HIS A 74 -7.64 -17.25 -12.33
C HIS A 74 -8.30 -18.61 -12.02
N LYS A 75 -8.12 -19.08 -10.77
CA LYS A 75 -8.71 -20.35 -10.33
C LYS A 75 -10.22 -20.32 -10.40
N LEU A 76 -10.84 -19.22 -9.96
CA LEU A 76 -12.28 -19.03 -9.97
C LEU A 76 -12.83 -19.03 -11.41
N TYR A 77 -12.27 -18.20 -12.29
CA TYR A 77 -12.76 -18.04 -13.66
C TYR A 77 -12.67 -19.34 -14.47
N ALA A 78 -11.62 -20.13 -14.24
CA ALA A 78 -11.48 -21.45 -14.85
C ALA A 78 -12.56 -22.45 -14.43
N SER A 79 -13.21 -22.25 -13.27
CA SER A 79 -14.24 -23.17 -12.74
C SER A 79 -15.67 -22.69 -12.93
N LEU A 80 -15.88 -21.39 -13.17
CA LEU A 80 -17.24 -20.78 -13.18
C LEU A 80 -18.16 -21.37 -14.25
N GLU A 81 -17.66 -21.67 -15.45
CA GLU A 81 -18.49 -22.24 -16.53
C GLU A 81 -19.02 -23.61 -16.13
N ALA A 82 -18.19 -24.48 -15.57
CA ALA A 82 -18.60 -25.80 -15.11
C ALA A 82 -19.62 -25.70 -13.94
N GLU A 83 -19.46 -24.71 -13.07
CA GLU A 83 -20.35 -24.52 -11.93
C GLU A 83 -21.70 -23.91 -12.32
N THR A 84 -21.69 -22.90 -13.17
CA THR A 84 -22.87 -22.09 -13.45
C THR A 84 -23.55 -22.42 -14.76
N GLY A 85 -22.87 -23.14 -15.67
CA GLY A 85 -23.32 -23.35 -17.06
C GLY A 85 -23.36 -22.05 -17.87
N GLN A 86 -22.61 -21.01 -17.45
CA GLN A 86 -22.42 -19.75 -18.19
C GLN A 86 -20.97 -19.67 -18.63
N ALA A 87 -20.74 -19.60 -19.94
CA ALA A 87 -19.41 -19.43 -20.50
C ALA A 87 -18.79 -18.13 -19.96
N THR A 88 -17.50 -18.16 -19.68
CA THR A 88 -16.70 -16.99 -19.26
C THR A 88 -15.77 -16.49 -20.34
N GLY A 89 -15.53 -17.29 -21.36
CA GLY A 89 -14.48 -17.03 -22.36
C GLY A 89 -13.06 -17.07 -21.78
N TYR A 90 -12.88 -17.62 -20.58
CA TYR A 90 -11.57 -17.72 -19.95
C TYR A 90 -10.66 -18.70 -20.70
N LYS A 91 -9.44 -18.24 -21.03
CA LYS A 91 -8.41 -19.03 -21.72
C LYS A 91 -7.04 -18.72 -21.13
N ARG A 92 -6.27 -19.75 -20.83
CA ARG A 92 -4.83 -19.61 -20.51
C ARG A 92 -4.06 -19.57 -21.83
N ILE A 93 -3.57 -18.39 -22.17
CA ILE A 93 -2.87 -18.16 -23.44
C ILE A 93 -1.46 -17.60 -23.23
N GLY A 94 -1.10 -17.31 -21.98
CA GLY A 94 0.15 -16.66 -21.60
C GLY A 94 0.15 -15.14 -21.82
N SER A 95 1.20 -14.52 -21.32
CA SER A 95 1.52 -13.13 -21.65
C SER A 95 3.02 -12.93 -21.82
N ILE A 96 3.40 -11.91 -22.58
CA ILE A 96 4.79 -11.52 -22.83
C ILE A 96 4.93 -10.04 -22.45
N SER A 97 5.94 -9.74 -21.63
CA SER A 97 6.31 -8.37 -21.25
C SER A 97 7.66 -8.02 -21.86
N LEU A 98 7.71 -7.02 -22.73
CA LEU A 98 8.93 -6.60 -23.42
C LEU A 98 9.77 -5.67 -22.55
N ALA A 99 11.08 -5.71 -22.73
CA ALA A 99 12.03 -4.71 -22.25
C ALA A 99 12.79 -4.12 -23.45
N ARG A 100 12.80 -2.79 -23.55
CA ARG A 100 13.56 -2.05 -24.57
C ARG A 100 14.76 -1.33 -24.01
N THR A 101 14.87 -1.29 -22.69
CA THR A 101 15.98 -0.69 -21.97
C THR A 101 16.58 -1.68 -20.97
N GLU A 102 17.86 -1.51 -20.62
CA GLU A 102 18.52 -2.33 -19.59
C GLU A 102 17.84 -2.18 -18.23
N ALA A 103 17.32 -1.02 -17.93
CA ALA A 103 16.59 -0.77 -16.68
C ALA A 103 15.28 -1.56 -16.63
N ARG A 104 14.51 -1.59 -17.73
CA ARG A 104 13.30 -2.41 -17.83
C ARG A 104 13.63 -3.91 -17.80
N LEU A 105 14.74 -4.31 -18.41
CA LEU A 105 15.21 -5.69 -18.34
C LEU A 105 15.50 -6.09 -16.88
N GLU A 106 16.14 -5.23 -16.12
CA GLU A 106 16.35 -5.44 -14.68
C GLU A 106 15.03 -5.57 -13.92
N GLU A 107 14.06 -4.70 -14.19
CA GLU A 107 12.73 -4.74 -13.55
C GLU A 107 12.00 -6.06 -13.84
N ILE A 108 11.93 -6.50 -15.10
CA ILE A 108 11.23 -7.76 -15.44
C ILE A 108 11.95 -8.99 -14.92
N LYS A 109 13.28 -8.96 -14.77
CA LYS A 109 14.05 -10.01 -14.08
C LYS A 109 13.71 -10.07 -12.59
N ARG A 110 13.57 -8.90 -11.90
CA ARG A 110 13.10 -8.83 -10.51
C ARG A 110 11.68 -9.36 -10.39
N THR A 111 10.80 -9.02 -11.33
CA THR A 111 9.45 -9.57 -11.41
C THR A 111 9.47 -11.09 -11.55
N SER A 112 10.34 -11.65 -12.42
CA SER A 112 10.50 -13.09 -12.57
C SER A 112 11.02 -13.75 -11.29
N SER A 113 11.92 -13.10 -10.56
CA SER A 113 12.40 -13.61 -9.27
C SER A 113 11.26 -13.72 -8.25
N ILE A 114 10.45 -12.68 -8.08
CA ILE A 114 9.33 -12.73 -7.11
C ILE A 114 8.21 -13.69 -7.56
N CYS A 115 7.98 -13.89 -8.86
CA CYS A 115 7.04 -14.88 -9.36
C CYS A 115 7.32 -16.28 -8.79
N LYS A 116 8.58 -16.65 -8.62
CA LYS A 116 8.98 -17.95 -8.03
C LYS A 116 8.46 -18.13 -6.59
N VAL A 117 8.44 -17.04 -5.80
CA VAL A 117 7.93 -17.09 -4.41
C VAL A 117 6.45 -17.46 -4.39
N PHE A 118 5.67 -16.95 -5.35
CA PHE A 118 4.23 -17.17 -5.43
C PHE A 118 3.85 -18.38 -6.29
N GLY A 119 4.83 -19.13 -6.76
CA GLY A 119 4.59 -20.29 -7.64
C GLY A 119 4.00 -19.92 -9.00
N VAL A 120 4.30 -18.70 -9.47
CA VAL A 120 3.95 -18.22 -10.82
C VAL A 120 5.09 -18.59 -11.76
N GLU A 121 4.79 -19.44 -12.74
CA GLU A 121 5.75 -19.84 -13.77
C GLU A 121 6.07 -18.65 -14.67
N SER A 122 7.35 -18.38 -14.89
CA SER A 122 7.82 -17.31 -15.77
C SER A 122 9.17 -17.68 -16.38
N GLU A 123 9.44 -17.20 -17.59
CA GLU A 123 10.62 -17.50 -18.37
C GLU A 123 11.15 -16.22 -19.04
N MET A 124 12.44 -15.92 -18.86
CA MET A 124 13.11 -14.91 -19.67
C MET A 124 13.37 -15.48 -21.06
N ILE A 125 12.92 -14.78 -22.09
CA ILE A 125 13.03 -15.21 -23.49
C ILE A 125 13.82 -14.20 -24.32
N ASP A 126 14.55 -14.72 -25.30
CA ASP A 126 15.26 -13.93 -26.29
C ASP A 126 14.36 -13.57 -27.51
N ASN A 127 14.91 -12.78 -28.44
CA ASN A 127 14.17 -12.33 -29.61
C ASN A 127 13.80 -13.48 -30.56
N THR A 128 14.53 -14.59 -30.57
CA THR A 128 14.20 -15.80 -31.38
C THR A 128 12.93 -16.44 -30.82
N ARG A 129 12.91 -16.68 -29.50
CA ARG A 129 11.76 -17.26 -28.82
C ARG A 129 10.56 -16.34 -28.84
N LEU A 130 10.79 -15.02 -28.72
CA LEU A 130 9.76 -13.99 -28.84
C LEU A 130 9.06 -14.04 -30.20
N ALA A 131 9.83 -14.13 -31.32
CA ALA A 131 9.27 -14.21 -32.65
C ALA A 131 8.50 -15.52 -32.90
N GLU A 132 8.90 -16.63 -32.28
CA GLU A 132 8.15 -17.88 -32.30
C GLU A 132 6.80 -17.79 -31.60
N LEU A 133 6.77 -17.20 -30.41
CA LEU A 133 5.56 -17.06 -29.59
C LEU A 133 4.62 -15.97 -30.13
N TYR A 134 5.18 -14.94 -30.77
CA TYR A 134 4.44 -13.80 -31.28
C TYR A 134 4.82 -13.50 -32.75
N PRO A 135 4.40 -14.33 -33.72
CA PRO A 135 4.73 -14.13 -35.14
C PRO A 135 4.29 -12.75 -35.62
N GLY A 136 5.17 -12.08 -36.37
CA GLY A 136 4.95 -10.75 -36.93
C GLY A 136 5.34 -9.59 -36.02
N ILE A 137 5.83 -9.84 -34.81
CA ILE A 137 6.38 -8.79 -33.95
C ILE A 137 7.69 -8.22 -34.52
N ASN A 138 7.88 -6.92 -34.41
CA ASN A 138 9.17 -6.29 -34.63
C ASN A 138 10.02 -6.38 -33.37
N THR A 139 11.14 -7.08 -33.45
CA THR A 139 12.06 -7.29 -32.32
C THR A 139 13.18 -6.23 -32.25
N ASP A 140 13.22 -5.27 -33.16
CA ASP A 140 14.22 -4.21 -33.16
C ASP A 140 14.13 -3.38 -31.88
N GLY A 141 15.28 -3.21 -31.20
CA GLY A 141 15.37 -2.50 -29.93
C GLY A 141 14.80 -3.25 -28.73
N VAL A 142 14.38 -4.52 -28.87
CA VAL A 142 14.01 -5.38 -27.72
C VAL A 142 15.28 -6.02 -27.18
N VAL A 143 15.58 -5.77 -25.90
CA VAL A 143 16.76 -6.31 -25.19
C VAL A 143 16.46 -7.61 -24.43
N GLY A 144 15.18 -7.95 -24.29
CA GLY A 144 14.70 -9.18 -23.69
C GLY A 144 13.22 -9.13 -23.41
N ALA A 145 12.63 -10.26 -23.03
CA ALA A 145 11.22 -10.31 -22.66
C ALA A 145 10.98 -11.35 -21.55
N LEU A 146 9.88 -11.17 -20.82
CA LEU A 146 9.40 -12.11 -19.81
C LEU A 146 8.13 -12.78 -20.33
N TYR A 147 8.15 -14.09 -20.46
CA TYR A 147 6.99 -14.91 -20.79
C TYR A 147 6.38 -15.52 -19.53
N THR A 148 5.07 -15.32 -19.33
CA THR A 148 4.30 -15.89 -18.22
C THR A 148 3.22 -16.82 -18.79
N PRO A 149 3.46 -18.13 -18.92
CA PRO A 149 2.56 -19.07 -19.61
C PRO A 149 1.23 -19.27 -18.88
N GLY A 150 1.19 -18.98 -17.58
CA GLY A 150 0.01 -19.10 -16.75
C GLY A 150 -1.04 -17.99 -16.94
N ASP A 151 -0.67 -16.87 -17.51
CA ASP A 151 -1.56 -15.74 -17.76
C ASP A 151 -2.66 -16.09 -18.77
N GLY A 152 -3.73 -15.32 -18.75
CA GLY A 152 -4.87 -15.59 -19.61
C GLY A 152 -5.67 -14.34 -19.98
N GLN A 153 -6.79 -14.63 -20.63
CA GLN A 153 -7.82 -13.65 -20.93
C GLN A 153 -9.20 -14.22 -20.62
N THR A 154 -10.17 -13.34 -20.47
CA THR A 154 -11.58 -13.70 -20.28
C THR A 154 -12.47 -12.70 -21.01
N ASN A 155 -13.74 -13.05 -21.25
CA ASN A 155 -14.73 -12.07 -21.65
C ASN A 155 -15.28 -11.39 -20.40
N PRO A 156 -15.10 -10.07 -20.20
CA PRO A 156 -15.54 -9.38 -18.99
C PRO A 156 -17.03 -9.45 -18.72
N ILE A 157 -17.86 -9.34 -19.77
CA ILE A 157 -19.32 -9.42 -19.65
C ILE A 157 -19.71 -10.84 -19.23
N ASP A 158 -19.24 -11.84 -19.94
CA ASP A 158 -19.62 -13.23 -19.69
C ASP A 158 -19.17 -13.71 -18.32
N THR A 159 -17.97 -13.32 -17.87
CA THR A 159 -17.45 -13.64 -16.53
C THR A 159 -18.31 -12.99 -15.44
N THR A 160 -18.71 -11.74 -15.63
CA THR A 160 -19.58 -11.02 -14.70
C THR A 160 -20.98 -11.66 -14.66
N MET A 161 -21.52 -12.06 -15.81
CA MET A 161 -22.79 -12.76 -15.90
C MET A 161 -22.73 -14.16 -15.26
N ALA A 162 -21.59 -14.87 -15.37
CA ALA A 162 -21.40 -16.15 -14.69
C ALA A 162 -21.40 -15.99 -13.17
N LEU A 163 -20.69 -14.96 -12.65
CA LEU A 163 -20.72 -14.61 -11.21
C LEU A 163 -22.14 -14.25 -10.75
N ALA A 164 -22.85 -13.39 -11.49
CA ALA A 164 -24.22 -13.01 -11.18
C ALA A 164 -25.17 -14.22 -11.20
N LYS A 165 -25.00 -15.13 -12.17
CA LYS A 165 -25.79 -16.38 -12.25
C LYS A 165 -25.49 -17.27 -11.04
N GLY A 166 -24.23 -17.46 -10.69
CA GLY A 166 -23.83 -18.22 -9.52
C GLY A 166 -24.37 -17.64 -8.21
N ALA A 167 -24.42 -16.31 -8.07
CA ALA A 167 -25.06 -15.62 -6.95
C ALA A 167 -26.57 -15.89 -6.89
N ARG A 168 -27.28 -15.73 -8.02
CA ARG A 168 -28.72 -16.02 -8.12
C ARG A 168 -29.07 -17.49 -7.79
N MET A 169 -28.26 -18.44 -8.28
CA MET A 169 -28.42 -19.87 -7.99
C MET A 169 -28.38 -20.18 -6.49
N ASN A 170 -27.69 -19.33 -5.71
CA ASN A 170 -27.53 -19.46 -4.27
C ASN A 170 -28.37 -18.45 -3.46
N GLY A 171 -29.39 -17.81 -4.11
CA GLY A 171 -30.42 -17.04 -3.43
C GLY A 171 -30.20 -15.54 -3.31
N VAL A 172 -29.19 -14.96 -3.99
CA VAL A 172 -29.04 -13.50 -4.07
C VAL A 172 -30.05 -12.93 -5.04
N GLU A 173 -30.75 -11.89 -4.62
CA GLU A 173 -31.66 -11.12 -5.48
C GLU A 173 -30.92 -9.98 -6.15
N ILE A 174 -31.09 -9.85 -7.48
CA ILE A 174 -30.38 -8.80 -8.27
C ILE A 174 -31.45 -7.93 -8.94
N PHE A 175 -31.40 -6.64 -8.62
CA PHE A 175 -32.35 -5.63 -9.13
C PHE A 175 -31.61 -4.70 -10.09
N GLU A 176 -31.83 -4.89 -11.37
CA GLU A 176 -31.39 -3.99 -12.43
C GLU A 176 -32.39 -2.83 -12.62
N ASN A 177 -31.94 -1.74 -13.25
CA ASN A 177 -32.73 -0.52 -13.43
C ASN A 177 -33.34 -0.02 -12.10
N THR A 178 -32.48 0.00 -11.07
CA THR A 178 -32.85 0.43 -9.72
C THR A 178 -31.76 1.37 -9.20
N VAL A 179 -32.10 2.64 -9.06
CA VAL A 179 -31.13 3.68 -8.66
C VAL A 179 -31.13 3.79 -7.14
N MET A 180 -29.96 3.59 -6.53
CA MET A 180 -29.77 3.93 -5.13
C MET A 180 -29.63 5.45 -5.01
N GLU A 181 -30.57 6.09 -4.31
CA GLU A 181 -30.66 7.54 -4.14
C GLU A 181 -29.96 8.04 -2.87
N ALA A 182 -29.99 7.22 -1.79
CA ALA A 182 -29.39 7.61 -0.53
C ALA A 182 -29.00 6.40 0.33
N LEU A 183 -27.90 6.55 1.05
CA LEU A 183 -27.57 5.75 2.23
C LEU A 183 -28.32 6.32 3.43
N LEU A 184 -28.93 5.46 4.24
CA LEU A 184 -29.62 5.86 5.48
C LEU A 184 -28.74 5.50 6.67
N THR A 185 -28.47 6.49 7.51
CA THR A 185 -27.61 6.34 8.68
C THR A 185 -28.30 6.86 9.94
N LYS A 186 -27.95 6.27 11.07
CA LYS A 186 -28.29 6.77 12.39
C LYS A 186 -27.05 6.64 13.29
N ASP A 187 -26.66 7.71 13.95
CA ASP A 187 -25.48 7.74 14.84
C ASP A 187 -24.20 7.19 14.16
N ASN A 188 -23.97 7.59 12.89
CA ASN A 188 -22.89 7.13 12.03
C ASN A 188 -22.88 5.60 11.74
N VAL A 189 -24.01 4.94 11.86
CA VAL A 189 -24.17 3.51 11.51
C VAL A 189 -25.17 3.38 10.37
N ILE A 190 -24.89 2.54 9.37
CA ILE A 190 -25.85 2.19 8.32
C ILE A 190 -27.08 1.55 8.93
N THR A 191 -28.26 1.99 8.48
CA THR A 191 -29.57 1.42 8.85
C THR A 191 -30.41 1.02 7.65
N GLY A 192 -30.09 1.49 6.44
CA GLY A 192 -30.84 1.18 5.24
C GLY A 192 -30.32 1.88 4.00
N ILE A 193 -31.03 1.67 2.92
CA ILE A 193 -30.88 2.40 1.65
C ILE A 193 -32.23 2.88 1.15
N ARG A 194 -32.23 4.00 0.40
CA ARG A 194 -33.38 4.45 -0.38
C ARG A 194 -33.07 4.35 -1.86
N THR A 195 -33.98 3.80 -2.61
CA THR A 195 -33.92 3.67 -4.07
C THR A 195 -35.13 4.36 -4.71
N ASP A 196 -35.09 4.55 -6.03
CA ASP A 196 -36.26 4.99 -6.84
C ASP A 196 -37.47 4.05 -6.79
N LYS A 197 -37.28 2.83 -6.24
CA LYS A 197 -38.35 1.81 -6.08
C LYS A 197 -38.82 1.62 -4.65
N GLY A 198 -38.27 2.32 -3.70
CA GLY A 198 -38.60 2.24 -2.28
C GLY A 198 -37.39 2.24 -1.34
N THR A 199 -37.70 2.13 -0.06
CA THR A 199 -36.71 2.10 1.04
C THR A 199 -36.57 0.67 1.57
N MET A 200 -35.35 0.27 1.88
CA MET A 200 -35.04 -1.05 2.42
C MET A 200 -34.13 -0.90 3.66
N GLU A 201 -34.50 -1.55 4.76
CA GLU A 201 -33.63 -1.71 5.92
C GLU A 201 -32.50 -2.68 5.59
N VAL A 202 -31.26 -2.34 5.98
CA VAL A 202 -30.10 -3.24 5.80
C VAL A 202 -29.16 -3.18 6.99
N ASP A 203 -28.49 -4.31 7.29
CA ASP A 203 -27.49 -4.35 8.36
C ASP A 203 -26.14 -3.83 7.88
N GLN A 204 -25.79 -4.04 6.61
CA GLN A 204 -24.51 -3.60 6.01
C GLN A 204 -24.73 -3.20 4.54
N VAL A 205 -23.90 -2.26 4.09
CA VAL A 205 -23.81 -1.86 2.68
C VAL A 205 -22.38 -1.97 2.19
N ILE A 206 -22.20 -2.45 0.96
CA ILE A 206 -20.95 -2.34 0.23
C ILE A 206 -21.14 -1.57 -1.07
N LEU A 207 -20.33 -0.53 -1.27
CA LEU A 207 -20.31 0.25 -2.50
C LEU A 207 -19.29 -0.35 -3.48
N CYS A 208 -19.81 -0.90 -4.58
CA CYS A 208 -19.06 -1.45 -5.71
C CYS A 208 -19.38 -0.67 -7.02
N GLY A 209 -19.72 0.61 -6.89
CA GLY A 209 -20.23 1.47 -7.95
C GLY A 209 -19.19 1.99 -8.94
N GLY A 210 -17.95 1.40 -8.96
CA GLY A 210 -16.89 1.88 -9.84
C GLY A 210 -16.61 3.37 -9.62
N MET A 211 -16.59 4.17 -10.68
CA MET A 211 -16.34 5.62 -10.61
C MET A 211 -17.38 6.41 -9.81
N TRP A 212 -18.64 5.94 -9.73
CA TRP A 212 -19.69 6.59 -8.93
C TRP A 212 -19.55 6.36 -7.42
N THR A 213 -18.66 5.48 -6.99
CA THR A 213 -18.50 5.15 -5.56
C THR A 213 -18.16 6.37 -4.71
N ARG A 214 -17.33 7.29 -5.24
CA ARG A 214 -16.96 8.51 -4.53
C ARG A 214 -18.15 9.39 -4.22
N ASP A 215 -18.99 9.66 -5.21
CA ASP A 215 -20.15 10.54 -5.05
C ASP A 215 -21.19 9.90 -4.13
N LEU A 216 -21.39 8.59 -4.24
CA LEU A 216 -22.28 7.85 -3.35
C LEU A 216 -21.80 7.91 -1.89
N ALA A 217 -20.52 7.72 -1.64
CA ALA A 217 -19.92 7.80 -0.31
C ALA A 217 -19.96 9.23 0.27
N LYS A 218 -19.77 10.23 -0.58
CA LYS A 218 -19.81 11.66 -0.20
C LYS A 218 -21.16 12.08 0.36
N THR A 219 -22.27 11.42 -0.01
CA THR A 219 -23.62 11.69 0.52
C THR A 219 -23.75 11.47 2.03
N VAL A 220 -22.88 10.69 2.62
CA VAL A 220 -22.82 10.41 4.07
C VAL A 220 -21.51 10.91 4.70
N GLY A 221 -20.81 11.85 4.05
CA GLY A 221 -19.59 12.48 4.57
C GLY A 221 -18.32 11.65 4.42
N VAL A 222 -18.34 10.55 3.67
CA VAL A 222 -17.15 9.73 3.40
C VAL A 222 -16.47 10.25 2.13
N GLN A 223 -15.24 10.70 2.25
CA GLN A 223 -14.41 11.12 1.13
C GLN A 223 -13.50 9.96 0.68
N LEU A 224 -13.32 9.80 -0.63
CA LEU A 224 -12.48 8.75 -1.19
C LEU A 224 -11.51 9.35 -2.22
N PRO A 225 -10.23 8.94 -2.24
CA PRO A 225 -9.27 9.36 -3.26
C PRO A 225 -9.49 8.56 -4.55
N LEU A 226 -10.63 8.76 -5.18
CA LEU A 226 -11.08 8.10 -6.40
C LEU A 226 -11.46 9.14 -7.44
N TYR A 227 -11.00 8.98 -8.67
CA TYR A 227 -11.34 9.87 -9.78
C TYR A 227 -11.42 9.08 -11.08
N ALA A 228 -12.28 9.52 -12.00
CA ALA A 228 -12.38 8.92 -13.32
C ALA A 228 -11.36 9.53 -14.27
N CYS A 229 -10.81 8.70 -15.16
CA CYS A 229 -10.03 9.12 -16.30
C CYS A 229 -10.58 8.47 -17.57
N GLU A 230 -10.33 9.10 -18.70
CA GLU A 230 -10.51 8.47 -19.99
C GLU A 230 -9.47 7.36 -20.17
N HIS A 231 -9.89 6.24 -20.74
CA HIS A 231 -8.99 5.13 -21.07
C HIS A 231 -9.43 4.51 -22.38
N SER A 232 -8.49 4.34 -23.29
CA SER A 232 -8.83 4.06 -24.68
C SER A 232 -8.03 2.92 -25.29
N TYR A 233 -8.60 2.32 -26.32
CA TYR A 233 -8.00 1.28 -27.17
C TYR A 233 -8.65 1.27 -28.55
N ILE A 234 -8.03 0.61 -29.49
CA ILE A 234 -8.61 0.26 -30.79
C ILE A 234 -8.84 -1.23 -30.93
N VAL A 235 -9.80 -1.58 -31.80
CA VAL A 235 -9.96 -2.95 -32.32
C VAL A 235 -9.82 -2.88 -33.84
N THR A 236 -8.95 -3.68 -34.40
CA THR A 236 -8.72 -3.71 -35.85
C THR A 236 -9.86 -4.42 -36.60
N GLU A 237 -9.92 -4.27 -37.92
CA GLU A 237 -10.60 -5.24 -38.76
C GLU A 237 -9.92 -6.63 -38.66
N GLU A 238 -10.54 -7.65 -39.26
CA GLU A 238 -9.97 -9.00 -39.27
C GLU A 238 -8.60 -8.99 -39.97
N MET A 239 -7.59 -9.59 -39.33
CA MET A 239 -6.22 -9.61 -39.79
C MET A 239 -5.90 -11.01 -40.36
N GLU A 240 -5.48 -11.06 -41.59
CA GLU A 240 -5.12 -12.33 -42.23
C GLU A 240 -3.97 -13.03 -41.49
N GLY A 241 -4.15 -14.30 -41.18
CA GLY A 241 -3.15 -15.10 -40.47
C GLY A 241 -3.01 -14.81 -38.98
N LEU A 242 -3.83 -13.90 -38.41
CA LEU A 242 -3.82 -13.67 -36.97
C LEU A 242 -4.48 -14.86 -36.26
N THR A 243 -3.69 -15.53 -35.42
CA THR A 243 -4.14 -16.66 -34.62
C THR A 243 -4.01 -16.33 -33.14
N GLN A 244 -4.65 -17.15 -32.30
CA GLN A 244 -4.52 -17.04 -30.85
C GLN A 244 -3.05 -17.00 -30.42
N ARG A 245 -2.69 -16.03 -29.58
CA ARG A 245 -1.33 -15.77 -29.11
C ARG A 245 -1.34 -15.21 -27.70
N PRO A 246 -0.19 -15.21 -26.99
CA PRO A 246 -0.09 -14.56 -25.69
C PRO A 246 -0.48 -13.08 -25.75
N VAL A 247 -0.96 -12.53 -24.63
CA VAL A 247 -1.08 -11.07 -24.50
C VAL A 247 0.31 -10.47 -24.54
N LEU A 248 0.53 -9.44 -25.35
CA LEU A 248 1.81 -8.72 -25.41
C LEU A 248 1.69 -7.40 -24.65
N ARG A 249 2.70 -7.07 -23.87
CA ARG A 249 2.87 -5.77 -23.22
C ARG A 249 4.21 -5.18 -23.58
N ASP A 250 4.18 -3.94 -24.07
CA ASP A 250 5.35 -3.11 -24.32
C ASP A 250 5.34 -1.94 -23.35
N PHE A 251 5.84 -2.18 -22.14
CA PHE A 251 5.78 -1.20 -21.07
C PHE A 251 6.54 0.09 -21.39
N ASP A 252 7.67 0.00 -22.12
CA ASP A 252 8.47 1.17 -22.47
C ASP A 252 7.78 2.06 -23.51
N ARG A 253 6.76 1.53 -24.21
CA ARG A 253 5.90 2.26 -25.16
C ARG A 253 4.48 2.49 -24.62
N GLY A 254 4.19 2.03 -23.42
CA GLY A 254 2.87 2.14 -22.80
C GLY A 254 1.77 1.28 -23.44
N LEU A 255 2.11 0.19 -24.15
CA LEU A 255 1.18 -0.54 -25.01
C LEU A 255 0.85 -1.95 -24.52
N TYR A 256 -0.36 -2.41 -24.85
CA TYR A 256 -0.72 -3.82 -24.78
C TYR A 256 -1.49 -4.27 -26.03
N PHE A 257 -1.34 -5.56 -26.37
CA PHE A 257 -1.96 -6.18 -27.54
C PHE A 257 -2.65 -7.46 -27.12
N LYS A 258 -3.87 -7.64 -27.56
CA LYS A 258 -4.68 -8.85 -27.33
C LYS A 258 -5.34 -9.30 -28.62
N GLU A 259 -5.12 -10.55 -29.00
CA GLU A 259 -5.87 -11.18 -30.07
C GLU A 259 -7.28 -11.50 -29.58
N ASP A 260 -8.29 -11.21 -30.39
CA ASP A 260 -9.70 -11.52 -30.13
C ASP A 260 -10.46 -11.82 -31.42
N ALA A 261 -10.70 -13.10 -31.66
CA ALA A 261 -11.44 -13.60 -32.81
C ALA A 261 -10.91 -13.09 -34.18
N GLY A 262 -9.61 -13.19 -34.39
CA GLY A 262 -8.96 -12.78 -35.65
C GLY A 262 -8.72 -11.27 -35.78
N LYS A 263 -9.00 -10.50 -34.71
CA LYS A 263 -8.75 -9.07 -34.64
C LYS A 263 -7.73 -8.76 -33.55
N MET A 264 -7.04 -7.64 -33.67
CA MET A 264 -6.13 -7.15 -32.64
C MET A 264 -6.79 -6.00 -31.86
N LEU A 265 -6.91 -6.18 -30.53
CA LEU A 265 -7.15 -5.08 -29.61
C LEU A 265 -5.78 -4.50 -29.24
N VAL A 266 -5.59 -3.20 -29.46
CA VAL A 266 -4.39 -2.45 -29.07
C VAL A 266 -4.81 -1.33 -28.13
N GLY A 267 -4.32 -1.37 -26.91
CA GLY A 267 -4.59 -0.33 -25.92
C GLY A 267 -3.30 0.22 -25.33
N TRP A 268 -3.42 1.28 -24.57
CA TRP A 268 -2.29 2.01 -24.02
C TRP A 268 -2.59 2.61 -22.64
N PHE A 269 -1.53 2.97 -21.92
CA PHE A 269 -1.58 3.71 -20.67
C PHE A 269 -0.80 5.02 -20.88
N GLU A 270 -1.54 6.11 -20.93
CA GLU A 270 -1.02 7.44 -21.24
C GLU A 270 -0.25 8.03 -20.05
N ASP A 271 0.96 8.56 -20.27
CA ASP A 271 1.74 9.27 -19.25
C ASP A 271 1.05 10.54 -18.75
N ASN A 272 0.21 11.14 -19.61
CA ASN A 272 -0.57 12.36 -19.37
C ASN A 272 -2.07 12.08 -19.55
N ALA A 273 -2.62 11.13 -18.82
CA ALA A 273 -4.00 10.72 -18.94
C ALA A 273 -4.98 11.89 -18.76
N ILE A 274 -6.14 11.78 -19.43
CA ILE A 274 -7.19 12.80 -19.37
C ILE A 274 -8.11 12.52 -18.19
N GLY A 275 -8.10 13.40 -17.19
CA GLY A 275 -9.04 13.35 -16.06
C GLY A 275 -10.48 13.64 -16.51
N LEU A 276 -11.43 12.87 -16.01
CA LEU A 276 -12.83 12.96 -16.36
C LEU A 276 -13.68 13.35 -15.14
N PRO A 277 -14.07 14.63 -15.02
CA PRO A 277 -14.99 15.06 -13.97
C PRO A 277 -16.35 14.34 -14.07
N MET A 278 -16.95 13.99 -12.94
CA MET A 278 -18.18 13.20 -12.88
C MET A 278 -19.39 13.93 -13.50
N ASP A 279 -19.40 15.25 -13.60
CA ASP A 279 -20.43 16.05 -14.27
C ASP A 279 -20.44 15.87 -15.80
N LYS A 280 -19.40 15.28 -16.37
CA LYS A 280 -19.34 14.87 -17.78
C LYS A 280 -20.01 13.52 -18.04
N ILE A 281 -20.30 12.77 -16.98
CA ILE A 281 -20.94 11.44 -17.06
C ILE A 281 -22.42 11.62 -16.78
N THR A 282 -23.25 11.51 -17.80
CA THR A 282 -24.69 11.75 -17.70
C THR A 282 -25.39 10.65 -16.90
N ASP A 283 -26.56 10.95 -16.32
CA ASP A 283 -27.35 10.00 -15.52
C ASP A 283 -27.87 8.80 -16.34
N ASP A 284 -27.99 8.94 -17.64
CA ASP A 284 -28.39 7.88 -18.55
C ASP A 284 -27.21 7.04 -19.07
N PHE A 285 -25.97 7.33 -18.65
CA PHE A 285 -24.79 6.59 -19.07
C PHE A 285 -24.96 5.09 -18.82
N CYS A 286 -24.94 4.31 -19.91
CA CYS A 286 -25.14 2.87 -19.94
C CYS A 286 -24.49 2.32 -21.20
N PHE A 287 -23.46 1.48 -21.09
CA PHE A 287 -22.63 1.04 -22.22
C PHE A 287 -22.12 2.22 -23.07
N GLY A 288 -21.81 3.32 -22.41
CA GLY A 288 -21.41 4.56 -23.05
C GLY A 288 -19.92 4.64 -23.30
N GLN A 289 -19.56 5.51 -24.26
CA GLN A 289 -18.18 5.87 -24.56
C GLN A 289 -18.11 7.37 -24.91
N PHE A 290 -16.90 7.91 -24.85
CA PHE A 290 -16.62 9.33 -25.18
C PHE A 290 -15.97 9.43 -26.56
N PRO A 291 -16.04 10.62 -27.22
CA PRO A 291 -15.21 10.89 -28.39
C PRO A 291 -13.74 10.69 -28.04
N LEU A 292 -12.99 10.05 -28.95
CA LEU A 292 -11.56 9.87 -28.81
C LEU A 292 -10.83 11.12 -29.31
N ASP A 293 -9.88 11.63 -28.55
CA ASP A 293 -8.92 12.61 -29.00
C ASP A 293 -7.82 11.91 -29.82
N GLN A 294 -7.90 12.06 -31.14
CA GLN A 294 -6.97 11.38 -32.07
C GLN A 294 -5.54 11.90 -31.92
N ASP A 295 -5.36 13.21 -31.74
CA ASP A 295 -4.03 13.83 -31.59
C ASP A 295 -3.34 13.32 -30.30
N HIS A 296 -4.12 13.11 -29.23
CA HIS A 296 -3.64 12.57 -27.97
C HIS A 296 -3.14 11.13 -28.08
N VAL A 297 -3.82 10.31 -28.88
CA VAL A 297 -3.51 8.86 -28.98
C VAL A 297 -2.59 8.50 -30.15
N GLU A 298 -2.35 9.42 -31.10
CA GLU A 298 -1.50 9.18 -32.27
C GLU A 298 -0.12 8.61 -31.91
N PRO A 299 0.62 9.13 -30.92
CA PRO A 299 1.94 8.59 -30.57
C PRO A 299 1.90 7.10 -30.18
N TYR A 300 0.85 6.67 -29.48
CA TYR A 300 0.69 5.28 -29.08
C TYR A 300 0.34 4.38 -30.26
N LEU A 301 -0.45 4.87 -31.22
CA LEU A 301 -0.75 4.15 -32.45
C LEU A 301 0.50 3.96 -33.31
N LEU A 302 1.31 4.99 -33.47
CA LEU A 302 2.59 4.90 -34.20
C LEU A 302 3.53 3.89 -33.53
N ASN A 303 3.68 3.94 -32.21
CA ASN A 303 4.42 2.96 -31.45
C ASN A 303 3.85 1.54 -31.62
N GLY A 304 2.53 1.39 -31.70
CA GLY A 304 1.85 0.14 -31.96
C GLY A 304 2.20 -0.44 -33.34
N MET A 305 2.17 0.41 -34.37
CA MET A 305 2.54 0.06 -35.75
C MET A 305 4.02 -0.32 -35.90
N GLU A 306 4.90 0.30 -35.11
CA GLU A 306 6.30 -0.10 -35.05
C GLU A 306 6.50 -1.45 -34.34
N THR A 307 5.75 -1.69 -33.24
CA THR A 307 5.85 -2.93 -32.47
C THR A 307 5.24 -4.11 -33.24
N PHE A 308 4.13 -3.89 -33.94
CA PHE A 308 3.46 -4.91 -34.74
C PHE A 308 3.12 -4.35 -36.16
N PRO A 309 4.03 -4.44 -37.12
CA PRO A 309 3.94 -3.73 -38.40
C PRO A 309 2.71 -4.06 -39.25
N GLN A 310 2.09 -5.23 -39.08
CA GLN A 310 0.87 -5.60 -39.81
C GLN A 310 -0.29 -4.63 -39.51
N LEU A 311 -0.24 -3.87 -38.40
CA LEU A 311 -1.21 -2.84 -38.10
C LEU A 311 -1.23 -1.70 -39.14
N GLN A 312 -0.12 -1.43 -39.83
CA GLN A 312 -0.04 -0.40 -40.87
C GLN A 312 -0.93 -0.67 -42.08
N GLU A 313 -1.22 -1.94 -42.33
CA GLU A 313 -1.99 -2.43 -43.47
C GLU A 313 -3.42 -2.81 -43.07
N THR A 314 -3.80 -2.65 -41.81
CA THR A 314 -5.08 -3.14 -41.27
C THR A 314 -5.96 -1.96 -40.87
N GLY A 315 -7.22 -1.94 -41.29
CA GLY A 315 -8.20 -0.95 -40.87
C GLY A 315 -8.58 -1.02 -39.41
N ILE A 316 -8.99 0.09 -38.84
CA ILE A 316 -9.51 0.15 -37.47
C ILE A 316 -11.04 0.02 -37.55
N ARG A 317 -11.60 -1.02 -36.92
CA ARG A 317 -13.02 -1.27 -36.84
C ARG A 317 -13.69 -0.44 -35.76
N THR A 318 -13.04 -0.36 -34.59
CA THR A 318 -13.59 0.33 -33.41
C THR A 318 -12.52 1.18 -32.78
N TRP A 319 -12.85 2.45 -32.58
CA TRP A 319 -12.16 3.38 -31.70
C TRP A 319 -12.95 3.42 -30.40
N PHE A 320 -12.31 3.09 -29.32
CA PHE A 320 -12.95 3.05 -28.03
C PHE A 320 -12.30 4.04 -27.07
N ASN A 321 -13.11 4.81 -26.37
CA ASN A 321 -12.70 5.68 -25.28
C ASN A 321 -13.79 5.62 -24.20
N GLY A 322 -13.47 5.10 -23.03
CA GLY A 322 -14.42 4.94 -21.95
C GLY A 322 -13.88 5.41 -20.60
N PRO A 323 -14.78 5.67 -19.65
CA PRO A 323 -14.39 6.11 -18.34
C PRO A 323 -13.93 4.93 -17.48
N GLU A 324 -12.82 5.11 -16.78
CA GLU A 324 -12.32 4.16 -15.80
C GLU A 324 -11.90 4.85 -14.52
N SER A 325 -12.03 4.18 -13.37
CA SER A 325 -11.73 4.76 -12.06
C SER A 325 -10.34 4.37 -11.57
N PHE A 326 -9.61 5.38 -11.13
CA PHE A 326 -8.27 5.26 -10.57
C PHE A 326 -8.17 5.89 -9.17
N THR A 327 -7.13 5.52 -8.44
CA THR A 327 -6.78 6.02 -7.12
C THR A 327 -5.48 6.81 -7.18
N ASN A 328 -5.18 7.56 -6.14
CA ASN A 328 -3.99 8.41 -6.08
C ASN A 328 -2.66 7.65 -5.96
N ASP A 329 -2.70 6.36 -5.66
CA ASP A 329 -1.53 5.47 -5.46
C ASP A 329 -1.55 4.20 -6.30
N ASN A 330 -2.50 4.10 -7.24
CA ASN A 330 -2.68 2.94 -8.13
C ASN A 330 -2.98 1.60 -7.43
N LEU A 331 -3.46 1.64 -6.16
CA LEU A 331 -3.91 0.49 -5.39
C LEU A 331 -5.41 0.54 -5.14
N HIS A 332 -6.05 -0.61 -4.97
CA HIS A 332 -7.49 -0.70 -4.76
C HIS A 332 -7.94 0.01 -3.46
N LEU A 333 -9.21 0.43 -3.40
CA LEU A 333 -9.86 0.92 -2.19
C LEU A 333 -10.76 -0.18 -1.64
N LEU A 334 -10.31 -0.88 -0.60
CA LEU A 334 -11.02 -2.00 0.00
C LEU A 334 -11.21 -1.78 1.50
N GLY A 335 -12.35 -2.21 2.03
CA GLY A 335 -12.58 -2.30 3.47
C GLY A 335 -13.66 -1.39 4.04
N PRO A 336 -13.81 -1.37 5.39
CA PRO A 336 -14.79 -0.54 6.06
C PRO A 336 -14.38 0.94 6.05
N THR A 337 -15.38 1.82 5.96
CA THR A 337 -15.13 3.26 6.06
C THR A 337 -14.83 3.69 7.49
N PRO A 338 -13.92 4.67 7.69
CA PRO A 338 -13.60 5.15 9.03
C PRO A 338 -14.67 6.07 9.64
N GLN A 339 -15.61 6.59 8.85
CA GLN A 339 -16.63 7.56 9.29
C GLN A 339 -17.99 6.93 9.58
N ILE A 340 -18.33 5.87 8.83
CA ILE A 340 -19.66 5.26 8.88
C ILE A 340 -19.53 3.76 9.11
N ASP A 341 -20.01 3.29 10.23
CA ASP A 341 -20.01 1.88 10.57
C ASP A 341 -20.93 1.08 9.64
N LYS A 342 -20.51 -0.16 9.34
CA LYS A 342 -21.21 -1.10 8.45
C LYS A 342 -21.31 -0.65 6.99
N LEU A 343 -20.58 0.39 6.60
CA LEU A 343 -20.36 0.79 5.22
C LEU A 343 -18.99 0.30 4.75
N PHE A 344 -18.99 -0.49 3.67
CA PHE A 344 -17.79 -1.02 3.04
C PHE A 344 -17.62 -0.43 1.64
N ILE A 345 -16.37 -0.38 1.20
CA ILE A 345 -15.98 0.08 -0.15
C ILE A 345 -15.20 -1.03 -0.85
N ALA A 346 -15.51 -1.24 -2.14
CA ALA A 346 -14.67 -2.01 -3.06
C ALA A 346 -14.68 -1.31 -4.42
N ALA A 347 -13.73 -0.39 -4.63
CA ALA A 347 -13.66 0.47 -5.81
C ALA A 347 -12.21 0.83 -6.16
N GLY A 348 -12.01 1.63 -7.20
CA GLY A 348 -10.68 2.09 -7.60
C GLY A 348 -9.79 0.94 -8.08
N MET A 349 -10.28 0.17 -9.03
CA MET A 349 -9.58 -1.04 -9.48
C MET A 349 -8.37 -0.76 -10.38
N ASN A 350 -8.17 0.47 -10.82
CA ASN A 350 -6.98 0.92 -11.56
C ASN A 350 -6.67 0.01 -12.76
N SER A 351 -7.64 -0.23 -13.63
CA SER A 351 -7.55 -1.13 -14.80
C SER A 351 -7.25 -2.61 -14.49
N LYS A 352 -7.24 -3.00 -13.21
CA LYS A 352 -6.92 -4.36 -12.75
C LYS A 352 -8.18 -5.15 -12.33
N GLY A 353 -9.39 -4.54 -12.45
CA GLY A 353 -10.64 -5.07 -11.90
C GLY A 353 -11.04 -6.45 -12.42
N ILE A 354 -10.79 -6.76 -13.69
CA ILE A 354 -11.06 -8.08 -14.25
C ILE A 354 -10.08 -9.11 -13.69
N GLY A 355 -8.78 -8.78 -13.66
CA GLY A 355 -7.75 -9.68 -13.14
C GLY A 355 -7.85 -9.95 -11.64
N ALA A 356 -8.26 -8.97 -10.84
CA ALA A 356 -8.36 -9.07 -9.37
C ALA A 356 -9.78 -9.39 -8.88
N GLY A 357 -10.82 -9.25 -9.70
CA GLY A 357 -12.22 -9.21 -9.27
C GLY A 357 -12.68 -10.44 -8.48
N GLY A 358 -12.25 -11.63 -8.86
CA GLY A 358 -12.54 -12.84 -8.10
C GLY A 358 -11.98 -12.80 -6.67
N GLY A 359 -10.69 -12.41 -6.54
CA GLY A 359 -10.02 -12.28 -5.26
C GLY A 359 -10.60 -11.16 -4.38
N VAL A 360 -10.87 -10.00 -4.98
CA VAL A 360 -11.50 -8.87 -4.30
C VAL A 360 -12.86 -9.27 -3.73
N GLY A 361 -13.72 -9.92 -4.55
CA GLY A 361 -15.04 -10.35 -4.08
C GLY A 361 -14.96 -11.31 -2.91
N LYS A 362 -14.00 -12.26 -2.94
CA LYS A 362 -13.77 -13.19 -1.82
C LYS A 362 -13.34 -12.46 -0.55
N ILE A 363 -12.30 -11.65 -0.65
CA ILE A 363 -11.75 -10.91 0.50
C ILE A 363 -12.82 -10.01 1.14
N MET A 364 -13.61 -9.30 0.33
CA MET A 364 -14.65 -8.41 0.84
C MET A 364 -15.79 -9.19 1.50
N ALA A 365 -16.22 -10.31 0.92
CA ALA A 365 -17.22 -11.19 1.54
C ALA A 365 -16.74 -11.73 2.88
N ASP A 366 -15.47 -12.16 2.95
CA ASP A 366 -14.86 -12.62 4.21
C ASP A 366 -14.77 -11.49 5.23
N TRP A 367 -14.32 -10.30 4.82
CA TRP A 367 -14.19 -9.15 5.72
C TRP A 367 -15.53 -8.70 6.31
N MET A 368 -16.57 -8.63 5.47
CA MET A 368 -17.90 -8.24 5.93
C MET A 368 -18.51 -9.22 6.95
N ILE A 369 -18.22 -10.51 6.81
CA ILE A 369 -18.83 -11.55 7.66
C ILE A 369 -17.98 -11.84 8.90
N ASP A 370 -16.66 -11.93 8.74
CA ASP A 370 -15.76 -12.32 9.83
C ASP A 370 -15.21 -11.09 10.59
N GLY A 371 -15.40 -9.86 10.05
CA GLY A 371 -14.87 -8.62 10.62
C GLY A 371 -13.40 -8.36 10.27
N TYR A 372 -12.77 -9.22 9.48
CA TYR A 372 -11.40 -9.07 8.98
C TYR A 372 -11.24 -9.79 7.62
N PRO A 373 -10.29 -9.36 6.80
CA PRO A 373 -10.01 -10.01 5.51
C PRO A 373 -9.35 -11.38 5.72
N SER A 374 -9.53 -12.29 4.76
CA SER A 374 -8.93 -13.64 4.79
C SER A 374 -7.48 -13.70 4.26
N GLY A 375 -6.84 -12.57 4.08
CA GLY A 375 -5.44 -12.42 3.66
C GLY A 375 -4.97 -11.00 3.89
N ASP A 376 -3.67 -10.74 3.70
CA ASP A 376 -3.13 -9.39 3.82
C ASP A 376 -3.58 -8.52 2.64
N VAL A 377 -4.36 -7.49 2.95
CA VAL A 377 -4.78 -6.44 2.02
C VAL A 377 -4.53 -5.04 2.61
N SER A 378 -3.60 -4.95 3.55
CA SER A 378 -3.29 -3.70 4.25
C SER A 378 -2.88 -2.57 3.28
N GLU A 379 -2.18 -2.88 2.20
CA GLU A 379 -1.84 -1.92 1.14
C GLU A 379 -3.06 -1.41 0.35
N CYS A 380 -4.15 -2.19 0.33
CA CYS A 380 -5.42 -1.82 -0.32
C CYS A 380 -6.47 -1.29 0.67
N ASP A 381 -6.20 -1.33 1.98
CA ASP A 381 -7.12 -0.83 3.01
C ASP A 381 -7.37 0.67 2.79
N LEU A 382 -8.63 1.05 2.59
CA LEU A 382 -8.97 2.44 2.30
C LEU A 382 -8.57 3.41 3.42
N ARG A 383 -8.37 2.92 4.65
CA ARG A 383 -7.93 3.70 5.82
C ARG A 383 -6.45 4.10 5.78
N ARG A 384 -5.69 3.68 4.74
CA ARG A 384 -4.30 4.14 4.51
C ARG A 384 -4.22 5.61 4.09
N HIS A 385 -5.31 6.18 3.61
CA HIS A 385 -5.32 7.55 3.10
C HIS A 385 -5.56 8.58 4.18
N HIS A 386 -4.75 9.63 4.16
CA HIS A 386 -4.95 10.81 5.00
C HIS A 386 -6.02 11.74 4.38
N PRO A 387 -6.80 12.49 5.18
CA PRO A 387 -7.80 13.44 4.66
C PRO A 387 -7.27 14.42 3.62
N ALA A 388 -6.01 14.85 3.72
CA ALA A 388 -5.36 15.73 2.74
C ALA A 388 -5.28 15.15 1.32
N GLN A 389 -5.42 13.83 1.16
CA GLN A 389 -5.36 13.15 -0.14
C GLN A 389 -6.76 12.91 -0.76
N GLN A 390 -7.82 13.41 -0.16
CA GLN A 390 -9.19 13.04 -0.49
C GLN A 390 -10.03 14.18 -1.10
N HIS A 391 -9.52 15.41 -1.10
CA HIS A 391 -10.26 16.56 -1.65
C HIS A 391 -10.20 16.62 -3.19
N ASP A 392 -11.13 17.38 -3.77
CA ASP A 392 -11.42 17.32 -5.21
C ASP A 392 -10.21 17.75 -6.06
N GLU A 393 -9.51 18.82 -5.68
CA GLU A 393 -8.35 19.32 -6.41
C GLU A 393 -7.18 18.32 -6.38
N TYR A 394 -6.90 17.71 -5.23
CA TYR A 394 -5.82 16.72 -5.10
C TYR A 394 -6.06 15.52 -6.03
N VAL A 395 -7.27 14.95 -6.01
CA VAL A 395 -7.55 13.75 -6.81
C VAL A 395 -7.56 14.05 -8.31
N ALA A 396 -8.08 15.23 -8.71
CA ALA A 396 -8.12 15.63 -10.11
C ALA A 396 -6.71 15.86 -10.71
N GLU A 397 -5.77 16.30 -9.89
CA GLU A 397 -4.38 16.54 -10.32
C GLU A 397 -3.53 15.25 -10.22
N ARG A 398 -3.63 14.46 -9.13
CA ARG A 398 -2.79 13.29 -8.87
C ARG A 398 -3.19 12.07 -9.69
N ILE A 399 -4.47 11.81 -9.88
CA ILE A 399 -4.92 10.53 -10.43
C ILE A 399 -4.57 10.33 -11.89
N PRO A 400 -4.56 11.33 -12.77
CA PRO A 400 -4.02 11.18 -14.13
C PRO A 400 -2.57 10.67 -14.17
N GLU A 401 -1.67 11.21 -13.33
CA GLU A 401 -0.29 10.70 -13.21
C GLU A 401 -0.27 9.24 -12.72
N SER A 402 -1.16 8.91 -11.78
CA SER A 402 -1.26 7.53 -11.26
C SER A 402 -1.68 6.53 -12.35
N LEU A 403 -2.51 6.91 -13.32
CA LEU A 403 -2.86 6.07 -14.47
C LEU A 403 -1.60 5.74 -15.28
N GLY A 404 -0.85 6.76 -15.71
CA GLY A 404 0.39 6.58 -16.48
C GLY A 404 1.41 5.72 -15.76
N HIS A 405 1.47 5.85 -14.43
CA HIS A 405 2.37 5.02 -13.60
C HIS A 405 2.07 3.52 -13.66
N SER A 406 0.91 3.09 -14.16
CA SER A 406 0.59 1.67 -14.33
C SER A 406 1.58 0.95 -15.28
N TYR A 407 2.14 1.66 -16.28
CA TYR A 407 3.12 1.09 -17.25
C TYR A 407 4.49 1.76 -17.17
N ALA A 408 4.63 2.85 -16.42
CA ALA A 408 5.93 3.49 -16.17
C ALA A 408 6.90 2.54 -15.44
N MET A 409 8.17 2.91 -15.38
CA MET A 409 9.17 2.21 -14.57
C MET A 409 8.81 2.30 -13.09
N HIS A 410 8.69 1.16 -12.41
CA HIS A 410 8.46 1.09 -10.96
C HIS A 410 9.79 1.24 -10.20
N TRP A 411 10.37 2.44 -10.31
CA TRP A 411 11.63 2.74 -9.63
C TRP A 411 11.51 2.61 -8.11
N PRO A 412 12.49 2.06 -7.44
CA PRO A 412 12.57 2.18 -5.99
C PRO A 412 12.55 3.65 -5.55
N PHE A 413 11.75 3.94 -4.50
CA PHE A 413 11.59 5.28 -3.94
C PHE A 413 10.96 6.32 -4.88
N TYR A 414 10.25 5.89 -5.92
CA TYR A 414 9.54 6.80 -6.83
C TYR A 414 8.69 7.81 -6.07
N GLN A 415 8.68 9.04 -6.56
CA GLN A 415 7.90 10.14 -6.01
C GLN A 415 6.99 10.73 -7.10
N TYR A 416 5.70 10.77 -6.84
CA TYR A 416 4.74 11.46 -7.67
C TYR A 416 5.10 12.95 -7.78
N GLN A 417 4.83 13.56 -8.93
CA GLN A 417 5.20 14.94 -9.24
C GLN A 417 4.04 15.91 -9.13
N THR A 418 2.79 15.43 -9.31
CA THR A 418 1.57 16.21 -9.23
C THR A 418 1.02 16.28 -7.81
N ALA A 419 0.08 17.19 -7.56
CA ALA A 419 -0.60 17.39 -6.26
C ALA A 419 0.37 17.39 -5.06
N ARG A 420 1.52 18.05 -5.24
CA ARG A 420 2.55 18.25 -4.22
C ARG A 420 2.17 19.41 -3.30
N ASP A 421 2.93 19.63 -2.27
CA ASP A 421 2.83 20.79 -1.37
C ASP A 421 1.49 20.89 -0.60
N GLN A 422 0.85 19.75 -0.30
CA GLN A 422 -0.41 19.74 0.44
C GLN A 422 -0.22 20.12 1.91
N ILE A 423 0.78 19.54 2.58
CA ILE A 423 1.09 19.83 3.97
C ILE A 423 2.59 19.99 4.12
N HIS A 424 3.00 21.18 4.57
CA HIS A 424 4.39 21.48 4.88
C HIS A 424 4.69 21.28 6.37
N SER A 425 5.87 20.81 6.66
CA SER A 425 6.43 20.84 8.00
C SER A 425 6.67 22.29 8.47
N PRO A 426 6.59 22.58 9.78
CA PRO A 426 6.91 23.90 10.32
C PRO A 426 8.36 24.36 10.06
N VAL A 427 9.24 23.46 9.62
CA VAL A 427 10.64 23.75 9.25
C VAL A 427 10.92 23.56 7.77
N HIS A 428 9.88 23.47 6.95
CA HIS A 428 10.00 23.20 5.52
C HIS A 428 10.94 24.19 4.80
N GLN A 429 10.82 25.49 5.09
CA GLN A 429 11.64 26.52 4.45
C GLN A 429 13.12 26.40 4.83
N GLU A 430 13.41 26.12 6.10
CA GLU A 430 14.77 25.88 6.58
C GLU A 430 15.40 24.66 5.92
N LEU A 431 14.63 23.58 5.78
CA LEU A 431 15.09 22.35 5.16
C LEU A 431 15.27 22.53 3.64
N ALA A 432 14.38 23.24 2.97
CA ALA A 432 14.52 23.62 1.55
C ALA A 432 15.81 24.45 1.32
N ALA A 433 16.03 25.46 2.17
CA ALA A 433 17.25 26.28 2.11
C ALA A 433 18.53 25.46 2.39
N ALA A 434 18.42 24.36 3.13
CA ALA A 434 19.52 23.42 3.38
C ALA A 434 19.74 22.40 2.25
N GLY A 435 18.98 22.46 1.16
CA GLY A 435 19.11 21.57 0.01
C GLY A 435 18.31 20.28 0.11
N ALA A 436 17.20 20.26 0.87
CA ALA A 436 16.34 19.10 0.96
C ALA A 436 15.75 18.69 -0.40
N CYS A 437 15.85 17.42 -0.74
CA CYS A 437 15.05 16.79 -1.77
C CYS A 437 13.82 16.17 -1.09
N PHE A 438 12.66 16.76 -1.34
CA PHE A 438 11.42 16.34 -0.70
C PHE A 438 10.76 15.17 -1.42
N GLY A 439 10.03 14.36 -0.64
CA GLY A 439 9.07 13.39 -1.11
C GLY A 439 7.77 13.52 -0.33
N GLU A 440 6.66 13.10 -0.95
CA GLU A 440 5.34 13.14 -0.35
C GLU A 440 4.97 11.79 0.27
N VAL A 441 4.43 11.82 1.48
CA VAL A 441 3.75 10.67 2.11
C VAL A 441 2.47 11.15 2.77
N CYS A 442 1.34 10.61 2.33
CA CYS A 442 0.02 10.97 2.87
C CYS A 442 -0.26 12.48 2.85
N GLY A 443 0.16 13.16 1.79
CA GLY A 443 0.02 14.61 1.61
C GLY A 443 1.08 15.46 2.31
N HIS A 444 1.97 14.86 3.10
CA HIS A 444 3.04 15.59 3.81
C HIS A 444 4.33 15.60 3.02
N GLU A 445 4.87 16.80 2.77
CA GLU A 445 6.21 16.98 2.23
C GLU A 445 7.26 16.74 3.33
N ARG A 446 8.19 15.84 3.09
CA ARG A 446 9.29 15.57 4.03
C ARG A 446 10.60 15.35 3.30
N PRO A 447 11.75 15.79 3.86
CA PRO A 447 13.04 15.58 3.22
C PRO A 447 13.39 14.09 3.19
N ASN A 448 13.69 13.58 2.00
CA ASN A 448 14.15 12.21 1.85
C ASN A 448 15.68 12.12 1.85
N TRP A 449 16.36 13.15 1.35
CA TRP A 449 17.81 13.32 1.38
C TRP A 449 18.19 14.79 1.17
N PHE A 450 19.45 15.17 1.42
CA PHE A 450 19.92 16.54 1.27
C PHE A 450 21.04 16.63 0.23
N ALA A 451 20.89 17.54 -0.73
CA ALA A 451 21.87 17.81 -1.77
C ALA A 451 23.11 18.53 -1.19
N ASN A 452 24.29 18.13 -1.65
CA ASN A 452 25.51 18.83 -1.33
C ASN A 452 25.60 20.16 -2.11
N PRO A 453 26.40 21.14 -1.67
CA PRO A 453 26.60 22.39 -2.40
C PRO A 453 26.94 22.15 -3.89
N GLY A 454 26.14 22.71 -4.79
CA GLY A 454 26.29 22.57 -6.23
C GLY A 454 25.63 21.33 -6.84
N GLN A 455 25.04 20.47 -6.04
CA GLN A 455 24.21 19.34 -6.49
C GLN A 455 22.73 19.77 -6.59
N GLU A 456 22.04 19.35 -7.62
CA GLU A 456 20.59 19.55 -7.72
C GLU A 456 19.83 18.56 -6.82
N ALA A 457 18.86 19.06 -6.03
CA ALA A 457 18.02 18.25 -5.15
C ALA A 457 16.89 17.56 -5.94
N LYS A 458 17.28 16.68 -6.86
CA LYS A 458 16.36 15.90 -7.71
C LYS A 458 16.74 14.43 -7.75
N TYR A 459 15.71 13.58 -7.84
CA TYR A 459 15.90 12.15 -7.99
C TYR A 459 16.41 11.77 -9.39
N GLN A 460 17.44 10.91 -9.43
CA GLN A 460 17.83 10.12 -10.58
C GLN A 460 17.73 8.66 -10.16
N TYR A 461 16.62 8.04 -10.53
CA TYR A 461 16.27 6.70 -10.08
C TYR A 461 17.18 5.63 -10.69
N SER A 462 17.43 4.57 -9.92
CA SER A 462 18.23 3.43 -10.37
C SER A 462 17.96 2.20 -9.51
N TYR A 463 18.01 1.01 -10.10
CA TYR A 463 18.09 -0.26 -9.36
C TYR A 463 19.50 -0.53 -8.81
N LYS A 464 20.48 0.31 -9.18
CA LYS A 464 21.84 0.33 -8.61
C LYS A 464 21.95 1.49 -7.62
N LYS A 465 23.16 1.86 -7.23
CA LYS A 465 23.40 3.04 -6.37
C LYS A 465 22.87 4.32 -7.04
N PRO A 466 21.85 4.99 -6.47
CA PRO A 466 21.25 6.19 -7.06
C PRO A 466 22.09 7.44 -6.81
N ASN A 467 21.71 8.58 -7.41
CA ASN A 467 22.48 9.83 -7.30
C ASN A 467 22.56 10.41 -5.87
N TRP A 468 21.67 10.00 -4.97
CA TRP A 468 21.66 10.41 -3.56
C TRP A 468 22.37 9.42 -2.63
N PHE A 469 23.00 8.37 -3.16
CA PHE A 469 23.63 7.33 -2.33
C PHE A 469 24.70 7.88 -1.38
N GLU A 470 25.62 8.71 -1.88
CA GLU A 470 26.69 9.30 -1.07
C GLU A 470 26.16 10.37 -0.10
N ASN A 471 25.09 11.08 -0.45
CA ASN A 471 24.40 12.02 0.44
C ASN A 471 23.82 11.27 1.64
N THR A 472 23.03 10.24 1.37
CA THR A 472 22.43 9.38 2.40
C THR A 472 23.49 8.74 3.29
N LYS A 473 24.65 8.34 2.73
CA LYS A 473 25.78 7.85 3.50
C LYS A 473 26.31 8.89 4.47
N GLN A 474 26.52 10.13 4.02
CA GLN A 474 27.03 11.22 4.87
C GLN A 474 26.04 11.54 6.01
N GLU A 475 24.75 11.57 5.71
CA GLU A 475 23.67 11.79 6.68
C GLU A 475 23.61 10.66 7.72
N HIS A 476 23.66 9.42 7.24
CA HIS A 476 23.69 8.23 8.08
C HIS A 476 24.91 8.22 9.01
N MET A 477 26.11 8.48 8.47
CA MET A 477 27.34 8.49 9.26
C MET A 477 27.36 9.63 10.27
N ALA A 478 26.72 10.77 9.98
CA ALA A 478 26.57 11.83 10.96
C ALA A 478 25.79 11.36 12.20
N MET A 479 24.71 10.60 12.03
CA MET A 479 24.01 9.98 13.16
C MET A 479 24.85 8.96 13.92
N ARG A 480 25.77 8.26 13.25
CA ARG A 480 26.61 7.22 13.86
C ARG A 480 27.82 7.75 14.59
N GLU A 481 28.43 8.82 14.09
CA GLU A 481 29.75 9.31 14.52
C GLU A 481 29.69 10.68 15.20
N SER A 482 28.66 11.48 14.94
CA SER A 482 28.49 12.84 15.45
C SER A 482 27.05 13.09 15.91
N VAL A 483 26.28 13.88 15.17
CA VAL A 483 24.87 14.16 15.45
C VAL A 483 24.10 14.46 14.18
N GLY A 484 22.96 13.83 14.04
CA GLY A 484 21.96 14.11 13.01
C GLY A 484 20.70 14.75 13.59
N ILE A 485 20.10 15.64 12.82
CA ILE A 485 18.77 16.18 13.13
C ILE A 485 17.83 15.87 11.97
N TYR A 486 16.66 15.30 12.26
CA TYR A 486 15.65 15.04 11.25
C TYR A 486 14.25 15.49 11.70
N ASP A 487 13.46 15.86 10.68
CA ASP A 487 12.10 16.30 10.85
C ASP A 487 11.16 15.09 10.93
N MET A 488 10.44 14.97 12.04
CA MET A 488 9.39 13.99 12.29
C MET A 488 8.02 14.64 12.49
N SER A 489 7.83 15.88 12.04
CA SER A 489 6.58 16.63 12.23
C SER A 489 5.37 15.93 11.62
N SER A 490 5.56 15.13 10.55
CA SER A 490 4.51 14.36 9.88
C SER A 490 3.96 13.19 10.70
N PHE A 491 4.62 12.77 11.78
CA PHE A 491 4.11 11.69 12.63
C PHE A 491 2.77 12.04 13.25
N GLY A 492 1.84 11.07 13.29
CA GLY A 492 0.57 11.19 13.99
C GLY A 492 0.78 11.31 15.51
N LYS A 493 0.08 12.24 16.14
CA LYS A 493 0.11 12.49 17.58
C LYS A 493 -1.33 12.59 18.06
N PHE A 494 -1.79 11.60 18.81
CA PHE A 494 -3.13 11.56 19.33
C PHE A 494 -3.10 11.73 20.84
N GLU A 495 -3.92 12.63 21.36
CA GLU A 495 -4.09 12.82 22.80
C GLU A 495 -5.34 12.08 23.26
N VAL A 496 -5.16 11.20 24.24
CA VAL A 496 -6.23 10.45 24.91
C VAL A 496 -6.33 10.96 26.35
N THR A 497 -7.47 11.54 26.69
CA THR A 497 -7.68 12.17 28.01
C THR A 497 -8.95 11.70 28.68
N GLY A 498 -8.99 11.77 30.01
CA GLY A 498 -10.16 11.48 30.82
C GLY A 498 -9.87 10.53 31.98
N PRO A 499 -10.75 10.45 32.95
CA PRO A 499 -10.57 9.60 34.14
C PRO A 499 -10.35 8.12 33.80
N ALA A 500 -10.95 7.65 32.73
CA ALA A 500 -10.84 6.25 32.25
C ALA A 500 -9.77 6.04 31.16
N ALA A 501 -9.02 7.07 30.73
CA ALA A 501 -8.08 6.98 29.59
C ALA A 501 -7.02 5.88 29.77
N GLY A 502 -6.40 5.77 30.93
CA GLY A 502 -5.41 4.73 31.22
C GLY A 502 -5.99 3.32 31.13
N LYS A 503 -7.19 3.11 31.70
CA LYS A 503 -7.89 1.82 31.62
C LYS A 503 -8.29 1.46 30.19
N ASN A 504 -8.77 2.44 29.43
CA ASN A 504 -9.15 2.24 28.02
C ASN A 504 -7.93 1.87 27.17
N LEU A 505 -6.82 2.63 27.29
CA LEU A 505 -5.60 2.32 26.55
C LEU A 505 -4.97 1.00 26.99
N GLN A 506 -5.06 0.61 28.27
CA GLN A 506 -4.61 -0.71 28.72
C GLN A 506 -5.37 -1.85 28.04
N TYR A 507 -6.65 -1.66 27.74
CA TYR A 507 -7.45 -2.64 26.99
C TYR A 507 -7.15 -2.64 25.50
N ILE A 508 -6.75 -1.50 24.92
CA ILE A 508 -6.44 -1.40 23.47
C ILE A 508 -5.02 -1.87 23.16
N CYS A 509 -4.05 -1.59 24.03
CA CYS A 509 -2.62 -1.84 23.82
C CYS A 509 -2.18 -3.19 24.40
N ALA A 510 -1.33 -3.90 23.69
CA ALA A 510 -0.75 -5.17 24.19
C ALA A 510 0.30 -4.96 25.30
N GLY A 511 0.86 -3.76 25.45
CA GLY A 511 1.82 -3.40 26.49
C GLY A 511 1.20 -2.96 27.81
N ASN A 512 2.02 -2.78 28.86
CA ASN A 512 1.56 -2.16 30.10
C ASN A 512 1.51 -0.64 29.96
N ILE A 513 0.31 -0.06 30.05
CA ILE A 513 0.05 1.38 29.92
C ILE A 513 -0.10 2.03 31.32
N ASP A 514 -0.36 1.25 32.36
CA ASP A 514 -0.36 1.78 33.74
C ASP A 514 1.08 1.95 34.24
N VAL A 515 1.65 3.07 33.85
CA VAL A 515 3.04 3.44 34.11
C VAL A 515 3.12 4.85 34.72
N PRO A 516 4.22 5.20 35.43
CA PRO A 516 4.42 6.57 35.94
C PRO A 516 4.37 7.63 34.83
N ILE A 517 3.96 8.85 35.20
CA ILE A 517 4.05 10.01 34.32
C ILE A 517 5.47 10.15 33.78
N GLY A 518 5.58 10.40 32.47
CA GLY A 518 6.85 10.49 31.75
C GLY A 518 7.39 9.18 31.23
N LYS A 519 6.82 8.02 31.58
CA LYS A 519 7.25 6.75 31.00
C LYS A 519 6.74 6.62 29.57
N VAL A 520 7.66 6.26 28.65
CA VAL A 520 7.40 5.97 27.25
C VAL A 520 7.33 4.46 27.06
N VAL A 521 6.26 3.97 26.44
CA VAL A 521 5.99 2.56 26.20
C VAL A 521 5.88 2.31 24.71
N TYR A 522 6.78 1.51 24.16
CA TYR A 522 6.63 0.92 22.82
C TYR A 522 5.67 -0.26 22.90
N THR A 523 4.62 -0.26 22.09
CA THR A 523 3.56 -1.26 22.13
C THR A 523 2.86 -1.42 20.79
N HIS A 524 1.90 -2.34 20.73
CA HIS A 524 1.14 -2.68 19.53
C HIS A 524 -0.36 -2.68 19.81
N PHE A 525 -1.16 -2.33 18.81
CA PHE A 525 -2.55 -2.77 18.76
C PHE A 525 -2.59 -4.15 18.08
N LEU A 526 -3.45 -5.02 18.58
CA LEU A 526 -3.64 -6.35 18.00
C LEU A 526 -5.08 -6.53 17.54
N ASN A 527 -5.27 -7.37 16.51
CA ASN A 527 -6.59 -7.88 16.16
C ASN A 527 -6.95 -9.11 17.00
N ALA A 528 -8.18 -9.60 16.87
CA ALA A 528 -8.67 -10.74 17.66
C ALA A 528 -7.82 -12.02 17.50
N ARG A 529 -7.13 -12.19 16.39
CA ARG A 529 -6.23 -13.32 16.10
C ARG A 529 -4.82 -13.14 16.67
N GLY A 530 -4.52 -11.99 17.27
CA GLY A 530 -3.18 -11.62 17.77
C GLY A 530 -2.25 -11.07 16.68
N GLY A 531 -2.78 -10.69 15.52
CA GLY A 531 -2.04 -10.00 14.46
C GLY A 531 -1.82 -8.53 14.77
N ILE A 532 -0.75 -7.94 14.22
CA ILE A 532 -0.27 -6.59 14.55
C ILE A 532 -1.02 -5.54 13.74
N GLU A 533 -1.96 -4.82 14.37
CA GLU A 533 -2.74 -3.75 13.74
C GLU A 533 -2.01 -2.40 13.73
N ALA A 534 -1.16 -2.15 14.72
CA ALA A 534 -0.36 -0.93 14.80
C ALA A 534 0.95 -1.16 15.56
N ASP A 535 1.94 -0.36 15.22
CA ASP A 535 3.26 -0.28 15.84
C ASP A 535 3.45 1.16 16.33
N ILE A 536 3.32 1.36 17.64
CA ILE A 536 3.13 2.69 18.24
C ILE A 536 3.96 2.92 19.49
N THR A 537 4.06 4.19 19.84
CA THR A 537 4.59 4.63 21.12
C THR A 537 3.49 5.31 21.94
N VAL A 538 3.31 4.90 23.20
CA VAL A 538 2.40 5.54 24.15
C VAL A 538 3.22 6.18 25.25
N VAL A 539 2.89 7.43 25.59
CA VAL A 539 3.52 8.13 26.73
C VAL A 539 2.46 8.73 27.65
N ARG A 540 2.60 8.50 28.96
CA ARG A 540 1.74 9.14 29.96
C ARG A 540 2.29 10.52 30.26
N THR A 541 1.60 11.56 29.78
CA THR A 541 2.05 12.97 29.91
C THR A 541 1.53 13.66 31.17
N ALA A 542 0.39 13.18 31.68
CA ALA A 542 -0.20 13.64 32.95
C ALA A 542 -0.99 12.50 33.62
N GLU A 543 -1.61 12.77 34.77
CA GLU A 543 -2.32 11.75 35.56
C GLU A 543 -3.37 10.99 34.73
N THR A 544 -4.15 11.72 33.92
CA THR A 544 -5.23 11.19 33.07
C THR A 544 -5.06 11.49 31.60
N THR A 545 -3.82 11.79 31.16
CA THR A 545 -3.52 12.20 29.79
C THR A 545 -2.40 11.35 29.21
N TYR A 546 -2.61 10.84 28.02
CA TYR A 546 -1.66 10.01 27.26
C TYR A 546 -1.53 10.53 25.84
N TRP A 547 -0.32 10.46 25.29
CA TRP A 547 -0.11 10.64 23.85
C TRP A 547 0.17 9.30 23.20
N VAL A 548 -0.45 9.07 22.05
CA VAL A 548 -0.18 7.95 21.15
C VAL A 548 0.50 8.51 19.92
N ILE A 549 1.71 8.04 19.64
CA ILE A 549 2.52 8.52 18.53
C ILE A 549 2.66 7.38 17.51
N THR A 550 2.34 7.68 16.26
CA THR A 550 2.32 6.71 15.16
C THR A 550 2.97 7.27 13.88
N GLY A 551 3.31 6.40 12.94
CA GLY A 551 3.78 6.79 11.62
C GLY A 551 2.69 7.42 10.78
N ILE A 552 3.06 8.35 9.87
CA ILE A 552 2.09 9.03 9.02
C ILE A 552 1.31 8.06 8.11
N GLY A 553 1.93 6.99 7.63
CA GLY A 553 1.28 5.99 6.75
C GLY A 553 0.17 5.20 7.43
N SER A 554 0.13 5.14 8.77
CA SER A 554 -0.92 4.46 9.53
C SER A 554 -1.84 5.42 10.30
N HIS A 555 -1.65 6.74 10.17
CA HIS A 555 -2.36 7.79 10.92
C HIS A 555 -3.89 7.57 10.94
N SER A 556 -4.55 7.51 9.78
CA SER A 556 -6.01 7.39 9.69
C SER A 556 -6.51 6.02 10.20
N ARG A 557 -5.72 4.96 9.97
CA ARG A 557 -6.01 3.61 10.45
C ARG A 557 -5.94 3.53 11.97
N ASP A 558 -4.89 4.09 12.57
CA ASP A 558 -4.67 4.07 14.02
C ASP A 558 -5.65 4.98 14.76
N TRP A 559 -5.98 6.15 14.16
CA TRP A 559 -7.07 6.99 14.62
C TRP A 559 -8.39 6.23 14.67
N TRP A 560 -8.75 5.55 13.57
CA TRP A 560 -9.97 4.74 13.50
C TRP A 560 -9.95 3.64 14.57
N HIS A 561 -8.81 2.95 14.72
CA HIS A 561 -8.68 1.86 15.70
C HIS A 561 -8.92 2.34 17.15
N LEU A 562 -8.40 3.51 17.51
CA LEU A 562 -8.63 4.14 18.79
C LEU A 562 -10.09 4.60 18.93
N ASN A 563 -10.57 5.38 17.97
CA ASN A 563 -11.89 6.04 18.06
C ASN A 563 -13.05 5.05 18.22
N HIS A 564 -13.00 3.89 17.54
CA HIS A 564 -14.03 2.86 17.65
C HIS A 564 -13.96 2.01 18.93
N ARG A 565 -13.01 2.30 19.82
CA ARG A 565 -12.78 1.56 21.05
C ARG A 565 -12.75 2.44 22.27
N LEU A 566 -13.15 3.70 22.14
CA LEU A 566 -13.31 4.61 23.26
C LEU A 566 -14.47 4.16 24.12
N ILE A 567 -14.28 4.29 25.43
CA ILE A 567 -15.33 4.11 26.42
C ILE A 567 -15.78 5.47 26.97
N ASP A 568 -16.88 5.49 27.69
CA ASP A 568 -17.40 6.70 28.31
C ASP A 568 -16.32 7.40 29.17
N ASP A 569 -16.36 8.72 29.19
CA ASP A 569 -15.41 9.59 29.90
C ASP A 569 -13.98 9.58 29.35
N VAL A 570 -13.79 9.15 28.10
CA VAL A 570 -12.51 9.24 27.37
C VAL A 570 -12.68 10.09 26.12
N LEU A 571 -11.77 11.06 25.95
CA LEU A 571 -11.69 11.91 24.76
C LEU A 571 -10.45 11.56 23.95
N LEU A 572 -10.59 11.52 22.64
CA LEU A 572 -9.51 11.38 21.67
C LEU A 572 -9.42 12.66 20.84
N GLN A 573 -8.22 13.23 20.75
CA GLN A 573 -7.96 14.41 19.91
C GLN A 573 -6.74 14.17 19.03
N ASP A 574 -6.83 14.55 17.78
CA ASP A 574 -5.67 14.64 16.90
C ASP A 574 -4.95 15.96 17.15
N ILE A 575 -3.75 15.86 17.70
CA ILE A 575 -2.89 17.01 18.01
C ILE A 575 -1.67 17.08 17.08
N SER A 576 -1.69 16.32 15.99
CA SER A 576 -0.54 16.19 15.06
C SER A 576 -0.05 17.54 14.56
N MET A 577 -0.96 18.42 14.20
CA MET A 577 -0.63 19.76 13.70
C MET A 577 -0.28 20.78 14.78
N ASN A 578 -0.52 20.48 16.06
CA ASN A 578 -0.23 21.38 17.17
C ASN A 578 1.27 21.37 17.54
N PHE A 579 1.99 20.32 17.14
CA PHE A 579 3.39 20.12 17.49
C PHE A 579 4.22 19.74 16.27
N GLY A 580 5.24 20.55 15.95
CA GLY A 580 6.35 20.10 15.12
C GLY A 580 7.20 19.09 15.88
N GLY A 581 7.78 18.14 15.16
CA GLY A 581 8.64 17.10 15.71
C GLY A 581 10.05 17.21 15.18
N LEU A 582 11.06 17.26 16.05
CA LEU A 582 12.47 17.15 15.67
C LEU A 582 13.14 16.03 16.45
N ALA A 583 13.88 15.17 15.77
CA ALA A 583 14.70 14.17 16.42
C ALA A 583 16.19 14.55 16.32
N LEU A 584 16.86 14.64 17.44
CA LEU A 584 18.29 14.89 17.55
C LEU A 584 18.98 13.59 17.99
N GLN A 585 19.76 12.97 17.10
CA GLN A 585 20.25 11.60 17.28
C GLN A 585 21.75 11.51 16.94
N GLY A 586 22.48 10.78 17.76
CA GLY A 586 23.92 10.52 17.57
C GLY A 586 24.69 10.59 18.88
N PRO A 587 25.95 10.11 18.90
CA PRO A 587 26.77 10.08 20.12
C PRO A 587 27.01 11.45 20.74
N LEU A 588 26.99 12.53 19.96
CA LEU A 588 27.16 13.93 20.44
C LEU A 588 25.82 14.67 20.59
N ALA A 589 24.67 13.98 20.55
CA ALA A 589 23.36 14.62 20.69
C ALA A 589 23.16 15.27 22.08
N ARG A 590 23.73 14.66 23.14
CA ARG A 590 23.66 15.22 24.50
C ARG A 590 24.42 16.55 24.60
N GLU A 591 25.62 16.61 24.05
CA GLU A 591 26.47 17.78 24.01
C GLU A 591 25.81 18.96 23.29
N VAL A 592 25.16 18.67 22.15
CA VAL A 592 24.42 19.69 21.39
C VAL A 592 23.21 20.17 22.19
N LEU A 593 22.37 19.26 22.69
CA LEU A 593 21.17 19.62 23.43
C LEU A 593 21.49 20.42 24.71
N SER A 594 22.59 20.06 25.40
CA SER A 594 23.03 20.78 26.61
C SER A 594 23.46 22.24 26.38
N LYS A 595 23.70 22.65 25.12
CA LYS A 595 24.01 24.05 24.80
C LYS A 595 22.76 24.94 24.75
N VAL A 596 21.57 24.35 24.65
CA VAL A 596 20.30 25.08 24.47
C VAL A 596 19.29 24.78 25.57
N THR A 597 19.68 24.05 26.62
CA THR A 597 18.87 23.77 27.79
C THR A 597 19.70 23.77 29.06
N THR A 598 19.08 24.11 30.21
CA THR A 598 19.69 23.96 31.53
C THR A 598 19.26 22.68 32.23
N THR A 599 18.38 21.88 31.60
CA THR A 599 17.90 20.63 32.14
C THR A 599 19.03 19.60 32.19
N ASP A 600 19.16 18.88 33.31
CA ASP A 600 20.10 17.76 33.41
C ASP A 600 19.69 16.63 32.48
N LEU A 601 20.59 16.30 31.53
CA LEU A 601 20.44 15.27 30.50
C LEU A 601 21.20 13.98 30.81
N SER A 602 21.74 13.85 32.06
CA SER A 602 22.42 12.62 32.50
C SER A 602 21.47 11.40 32.42
N ASN A 603 22.06 10.21 32.43
CA ASN A 603 21.26 8.98 32.38
C ASN A 603 20.36 8.80 33.62
N GLU A 604 20.77 9.36 34.75
CA GLU A 604 20.05 9.35 36.04
C GLU A 604 18.86 10.30 35.98
N ALA A 605 19.06 11.51 35.49
CA ALA A 605 18.02 12.54 35.45
C ALA A 605 17.06 12.39 34.26
N PHE A 606 17.52 11.77 33.18
CA PHE A 606 16.72 11.54 31.97
C PHE A 606 16.99 10.12 31.39
N PRO A 607 16.47 9.07 32.04
CA PRO A 607 16.66 7.69 31.59
C PRO A 607 16.07 7.43 30.20
N PHE A 608 16.60 6.43 29.49
CA PHE A 608 16.05 5.96 28.24
C PHE A 608 14.57 5.50 28.40
N ALA A 609 13.75 5.76 27.39
CA ALA A 609 12.30 5.52 27.36
C ALA A 609 11.57 6.30 28.45
N THR A 610 11.96 7.56 28.68
CA THR A 610 11.22 8.54 29.47
C THR A 610 11.09 9.87 28.72
N GLY A 611 10.11 10.66 29.11
CA GLY A 611 9.86 12.01 28.61
C GLY A 611 9.47 12.96 29.72
N LYS A 612 9.67 14.24 29.52
CA LYS A 612 9.30 15.29 30.42
C LYS A 612 9.12 16.63 29.71
N VAL A 613 8.38 17.53 30.35
CA VAL A 613 8.34 18.92 29.90
C VAL A 613 9.63 19.59 30.32
N MET A 614 10.33 20.22 29.37
CA MET A 614 11.52 21.00 29.64
C MET A 614 11.59 22.22 28.72
N GLU A 615 12.52 23.13 29.04
CA GLU A 615 12.80 24.29 28.21
C GLU A 615 14.01 24.02 27.31
N VAL A 616 13.84 24.26 25.99
CA VAL A 616 14.90 24.18 25.00
C VAL A 616 14.89 25.49 24.20
N ALA A 617 16.01 26.20 24.13
CA ALA A 617 16.13 27.51 23.49
C ALA A 617 15.07 28.53 23.96
N GLY A 618 14.70 28.51 25.24
CA GLY A 618 13.70 29.39 25.83
C GLY A 618 12.24 28.97 25.57
N ILE A 619 12.00 27.84 24.93
CA ILE A 619 10.68 27.32 24.56
C ILE A 619 10.35 26.08 25.40
N ARG A 620 9.22 26.14 26.09
CA ARG A 620 8.70 24.99 26.85
C ARG A 620 8.04 23.97 25.92
N MET A 621 8.47 22.72 26.01
CA MET A 621 8.01 21.64 25.14
C MET A 621 8.08 20.26 25.81
N TRP A 622 7.44 19.27 25.23
CA TRP A 622 7.64 17.87 25.59
C TRP A 622 8.87 17.32 24.90
N VAL A 623 9.75 16.68 25.65
CA VAL A 623 10.95 16.02 25.12
C VAL A 623 11.00 14.60 25.66
N GLN A 624 11.25 13.63 24.80
CA GLN A 624 11.41 12.22 25.19
C GLN A 624 12.73 11.64 24.69
N ARG A 625 13.34 10.80 25.53
CA ARG A 625 14.57 10.09 25.18
C ARG A 625 14.21 8.76 24.53
N LEU A 626 14.18 8.74 23.22
CA LEU A 626 13.83 7.61 22.40
C LEU A 626 14.61 7.65 21.08
N THR A 627 14.66 6.55 20.35
CA THR A 627 15.34 6.48 19.05
C THR A 627 14.69 5.46 18.12
N TYR A 628 14.56 5.83 16.86
CA TYR A 628 14.23 4.90 15.77
C TYR A 628 15.46 4.52 14.94
N VAL A 629 16.57 5.25 15.09
CA VAL A 629 17.83 5.00 14.35
C VAL A 629 18.86 4.21 15.15
N GLY A 630 18.57 3.97 16.44
CA GLY A 630 19.40 3.15 17.32
C GLY A 630 20.60 3.84 17.92
N GLU A 631 20.58 5.17 18.03
CA GLU A 631 21.60 5.98 18.68
C GLU A 631 21.08 6.68 19.93
N LEU A 632 21.98 7.27 20.74
CA LEU A 632 21.63 8.22 21.77
C LEU A 632 20.88 9.39 21.16
N GLY A 633 19.78 9.81 21.78
CA GLY A 633 19.08 10.98 21.27
C GLY A 633 17.74 11.26 21.92
N TRP A 634 17.14 12.34 21.47
CA TRP A 634 15.86 12.87 21.95
C TRP A 634 14.95 13.24 20.81
N GLU A 635 13.67 13.02 21.01
CA GLU A 635 12.57 13.50 20.18
C GLU A 635 11.92 14.68 20.88
N LEU A 636 11.84 15.81 20.21
CA LEU A 636 11.32 17.07 20.70
C LEU A 636 9.98 17.36 20.04
N PHE A 637 8.92 17.50 20.84
CA PHE A 637 7.58 17.87 20.39
C PHE A 637 7.35 19.34 20.75
N ILE A 638 7.50 20.18 19.77
CA ILE A 638 7.62 21.63 19.88
C ILE A 638 6.30 22.27 19.44
N PRO A 639 5.70 23.21 20.21
CA PRO A 639 4.56 23.95 19.70
C PRO A 639 4.86 24.51 18.32
N THR A 640 3.99 24.25 17.34
CA THR A 640 4.25 24.39 15.90
C THR A 640 4.88 25.73 15.53
N GLN A 641 4.39 26.84 16.11
CA GLN A 641 4.87 28.20 15.83
C GLN A 641 6.33 28.45 16.26
N HIS A 642 6.90 27.58 17.10
CA HIS A 642 8.27 27.72 17.61
C HIS A 642 9.25 26.71 17.00
N THR A 643 8.79 25.79 16.17
CA THR A 643 9.62 24.69 15.66
C THR A 643 10.83 25.20 14.90
N ALA A 644 10.67 26.18 14.01
CA ALA A 644 11.77 26.75 13.24
C ALA A 644 12.80 27.47 14.15
N THR A 645 12.34 28.11 15.23
CA THR A 645 13.26 28.77 16.20
C THR A 645 14.13 27.74 16.92
N VAL A 646 13.51 26.65 17.38
CA VAL A 646 14.21 25.55 18.06
C VAL A 646 15.17 24.83 17.10
N TYR A 647 14.73 24.57 15.86
CA TYR A 647 15.57 23.99 14.82
C TYR A 647 16.84 24.81 14.59
N ARG A 648 16.70 26.13 14.35
CA ARG A 648 17.86 27.02 14.15
C ARG A 648 18.80 27.06 15.36
N ALA A 649 18.26 27.05 16.58
CA ALA A 649 19.07 27.02 17.80
C ALA A 649 19.85 25.71 17.95
N LEU A 650 19.22 24.56 17.71
CA LEU A 650 19.88 23.24 17.74
C LEU A 650 20.95 23.13 16.65
N PHE A 651 20.62 23.57 15.44
CA PHE A 651 21.55 23.49 14.32
C PHE A 651 22.79 24.40 14.55
N ALA A 652 22.58 25.60 15.07
CA ALA A 652 23.68 26.51 15.45
C ALA A 652 24.54 25.94 16.59
N ALA A 653 23.92 25.38 17.64
CA ALA A 653 24.63 24.74 18.74
C ALA A 653 25.44 23.51 18.29
N GLY A 654 24.97 22.81 17.27
CA GLY A 654 25.58 21.60 16.73
C GLY A 654 26.71 21.82 15.72
N GLN A 655 26.96 23.06 15.24
CA GLN A 655 27.98 23.33 14.20
C GLN A 655 29.39 22.83 14.59
N GLY A 656 29.79 23.07 15.84
CA GLY A 656 31.07 22.60 16.37
C GLY A 656 31.16 21.08 16.60
N PHE A 657 30.02 20.38 16.51
CA PHE A 657 29.90 18.94 16.72
C PHE A 657 29.61 18.17 15.43
N GLY A 658 29.65 18.83 14.27
CA GLY A 658 29.40 18.19 12.97
C GLY A 658 27.93 17.82 12.71
N ILE A 659 26.98 18.60 13.25
CA ILE A 659 25.55 18.37 13.01
C ILE A 659 25.21 18.39 11.50
N ARG A 660 24.38 17.44 11.09
CA ARG A 660 23.82 17.40 9.72
C ARG A 660 22.31 17.24 9.76
N ASN A 661 21.65 17.83 8.78
CA ASN A 661 20.30 17.43 8.44
C ASN A 661 20.29 16.00 7.89
N VAL A 662 19.26 15.26 8.23
CA VAL A 662 19.12 13.85 7.87
C VAL A 662 17.77 13.63 7.22
N GLY A 663 17.76 13.04 6.03
CA GLY A 663 16.56 12.67 5.31
C GLY A 663 16.06 11.26 5.66
N MET A 664 14.82 10.97 5.23
CA MET A 664 14.15 9.72 5.56
C MET A 664 14.86 8.49 4.98
N HIS A 665 15.63 8.61 3.89
CA HIS A 665 16.43 7.48 3.37
C HIS A 665 17.53 7.08 4.35
N ALA A 666 18.20 8.03 4.98
CA ALA A 666 19.23 7.74 5.98
C ALA A 666 18.60 7.21 7.28
N VAL A 667 17.46 7.73 7.70
CA VAL A 667 16.67 7.20 8.84
C VAL A 667 16.30 5.74 8.58
N ASN A 668 15.77 5.41 7.37
CA ASN A 668 15.41 4.05 7.00
C ASN A 668 16.62 3.12 6.95
N SER A 669 17.75 3.55 6.40
CA SER A 669 19.00 2.81 6.44
C SER A 669 19.44 2.50 7.88
N ALA A 670 19.38 3.49 8.77
CA ALA A 670 19.81 3.34 10.16
C ALA A 670 18.89 2.42 10.97
N ARG A 671 17.55 2.49 10.79
CA ARG A 671 16.61 1.58 11.48
C ARG A 671 16.78 0.13 11.02
N MET A 672 17.05 -0.06 9.70
CA MET A 672 17.31 -1.37 9.13
C MET A 672 18.53 -2.04 9.75
N GLU A 673 19.63 -1.31 9.95
CA GLU A 673 20.82 -1.85 10.62
C GLU A 673 20.55 -2.33 12.06
N LYS A 674 19.57 -1.71 12.72
CA LYS A 674 19.13 -2.10 14.07
C LYS A 674 18.13 -3.26 14.09
N GLY A 675 17.56 -3.60 12.94
CA GLY A 675 16.47 -4.56 12.83
C GLY A 675 15.17 -4.03 13.44
N PHE A 676 14.95 -2.70 13.42
CA PHE A 676 13.69 -2.10 13.84
C PHE A 676 12.67 -2.20 12.69
N VAL A 677 11.49 -2.67 13.02
CA VAL A 677 10.43 -2.92 12.04
C VAL A 677 9.72 -1.63 11.61
N HIS A 678 9.05 -1.71 10.48
CA HIS A 678 8.15 -0.69 9.97
C HIS A 678 6.79 -1.34 9.68
N TRP A 679 5.73 -0.82 10.29
CA TRP A 679 4.38 -1.31 10.05
C TRP A 679 3.96 -1.05 8.60
N GLY A 680 3.28 -2.02 7.99
CA GLY A 680 2.91 -2.00 6.57
C GLY A 680 3.99 -2.53 5.62
N HIS A 681 5.19 -2.80 6.15
CA HIS A 681 6.28 -3.45 5.41
C HIS A 681 6.74 -4.74 6.10
N ASP A 682 7.31 -4.61 7.32
CA ASP A 682 7.90 -5.75 8.04
C ASP A 682 6.90 -6.45 8.95
N VAL A 683 5.87 -5.76 9.37
CA VAL A 683 4.78 -6.28 10.21
C VAL A 683 3.44 -5.71 9.79
N GLY A 684 2.40 -6.53 9.91
CA GLY A 684 1.03 -6.19 9.53
C GLY A 684 0.00 -7.10 10.21
N PRO A 685 -1.28 -7.01 9.80
CA PRO A 685 -2.38 -7.73 10.47
C PRO A 685 -2.29 -9.26 10.41
N GLU A 686 -1.51 -9.82 9.49
CA GLU A 686 -1.27 -11.26 9.34
C GLU A 686 -0.02 -11.75 10.08
N ASP A 687 0.77 -10.82 10.67
CA ASP A 687 1.98 -11.13 11.42
C ASP A 687 1.68 -11.12 12.92
N ASN A 688 2.27 -12.04 13.66
CA ASN A 688 2.15 -12.06 15.10
C ASN A 688 3.46 -11.64 15.80
N LEU A 689 3.34 -11.24 17.06
CA LEU A 689 4.46 -10.74 17.85
C LEU A 689 5.59 -11.78 18.04
N PHE A 690 5.29 -13.06 18.01
CA PHE A 690 6.31 -14.13 18.18
C PHE A 690 7.13 -14.29 16.90
N GLU A 691 6.45 -14.34 15.76
CA GLU A 691 7.08 -14.43 14.44
C GLU A 691 7.91 -13.19 14.13
N ALA A 692 7.40 -12.00 14.46
CA ALA A 692 8.10 -10.73 14.30
C ALA A 692 9.24 -10.50 15.30
N GLY A 693 9.31 -11.28 16.42
CA GLY A 693 10.32 -11.06 17.45
C GLY A 693 10.02 -9.94 18.43
N LEU A 694 8.77 -9.55 18.53
CA LEU A 694 8.26 -8.41 19.30
C LEU A 694 7.47 -8.83 20.54
N SER A 695 7.41 -10.13 20.87
CA SER A 695 6.62 -10.64 21.99
C SER A 695 7.00 -10.03 23.35
N TRP A 696 8.22 -9.48 23.48
CA TRP A 696 8.68 -8.76 24.67
C TRP A 696 7.89 -7.48 24.97
N ALA A 697 7.27 -6.88 23.94
CA ALA A 697 6.47 -5.66 24.07
C ALA A 697 5.07 -5.92 24.64
N ALA A 698 4.51 -7.12 24.45
CA ALA A 698 3.25 -7.51 25.09
C ALA A 698 3.43 -7.84 26.56
N LYS A 699 2.42 -7.46 27.38
CA LYS A 699 2.41 -7.64 28.83
C LYS A 699 1.09 -8.27 29.30
N PRO A 700 0.84 -9.56 28.99
CA PRO A 700 -0.43 -10.22 29.30
C PRO A 700 -0.75 -10.29 30.80
N ASP A 701 0.26 -10.13 31.66
CA ASP A 701 0.07 -10.08 33.12
C ASP A 701 -0.36 -8.70 33.65
N ALA A 702 -0.30 -7.67 32.81
CA ALA A 702 -0.70 -6.31 33.19
C ALA A 702 -2.22 -6.06 33.09
N GLY A 703 -2.94 -6.95 32.40
CA GLY A 703 -4.39 -6.88 32.22
C GLY A 703 -4.83 -7.45 30.88
N ASP A 704 -6.14 -7.55 30.69
CA ASP A 704 -6.71 -7.96 29.41
C ASP A 704 -6.55 -6.86 28.36
N PHE A 705 -6.30 -7.30 27.12
CA PHE A 705 -6.22 -6.43 25.95
C PHE A 705 -6.83 -7.09 24.71
N ILE A 706 -7.17 -6.28 23.72
CA ILE A 706 -7.68 -6.76 22.43
C ILE A 706 -6.64 -7.69 21.80
N GLY A 707 -7.08 -8.91 21.42
CA GLY A 707 -6.18 -9.92 20.81
C GLY A 707 -5.45 -10.80 21.81
N ILE A 708 -5.68 -10.66 23.14
CA ILE A 708 -5.02 -11.46 24.16
C ILE A 708 -5.25 -12.98 24.00
N ASN A 709 -6.44 -13.38 23.52
CA ASN A 709 -6.73 -14.80 23.29
C ASN A 709 -5.90 -15.34 22.14
N GLY A 710 -5.85 -14.65 21.00
CA GLY A 710 -4.97 -15.00 19.87
C GLY A 710 -3.49 -15.04 20.29
N TYR A 711 -3.04 -14.06 21.08
CA TYR A 711 -1.69 -14.06 21.65
C TYR A 711 -1.42 -15.29 22.53
N LYS A 712 -2.36 -15.66 23.43
CA LYS A 712 -2.25 -16.83 24.31
C LYS A 712 -2.26 -18.14 23.51
N GLU A 713 -3.07 -18.26 22.48
CA GLU A 713 -3.07 -19.41 21.58
C GLU A 713 -1.73 -19.57 20.85
N GLN A 714 -1.16 -18.49 20.35
CA GLN A 714 0.15 -18.47 19.71
C GLN A 714 1.26 -18.85 20.70
N LEU A 715 1.18 -18.37 21.95
CA LEU A 715 2.11 -18.74 23.02
C LEU A 715 2.02 -20.25 23.35
N GLN A 716 0.80 -20.80 23.45
CA GLN A 716 0.56 -22.21 23.73
C GLN A 716 0.98 -23.13 22.58
N ALA A 717 0.95 -22.67 21.35
CA ALA A 717 1.44 -23.42 20.19
C ALA A 717 2.92 -23.79 20.28
N ASN A 718 3.64 -23.22 21.23
CA ASN A 718 5.04 -23.51 21.59
C ASN A 718 5.98 -23.50 20.36
N GLY A 719 5.77 -22.53 19.47
CA GLY A 719 6.58 -22.39 18.28
C GLY A 719 6.01 -21.40 17.28
N THR A 720 6.82 -21.05 16.31
CA THR A 720 6.44 -20.17 15.20
C THR A 720 6.45 -20.96 13.90
N LYS A 721 5.56 -20.61 12.95
CA LYS A 721 5.55 -21.20 11.61
C LYS A 721 6.64 -20.59 10.73
N ARG A 722 6.97 -19.32 10.98
CA ARG A 722 7.96 -18.51 10.28
C ARG A 722 8.65 -17.54 11.26
N ARG A 723 9.70 -16.91 10.82
CA ARG A 723 10.43 -15.96 11.67
C ARG A 723 10.95 -14.80 10.83
N LEU A 724 10.79 -13.58 11.33
CA LEU A 724 11.44 -12.39 10.76
C LEU A 724 12.95 -12.50 11.02
N VAL A 725 13.72 -12.39 9.94
CA VAL A 725 15.18 -12.54 9.92
C VAL A 725 15.77 -11.34 9.20
N GLN A 726 16.90 -10.87 9.69
CA GLN A 726 17.68 -9.84 9.03
C GLN A 726 18.80 -10.48 8.20
N PHE A 727 19.04 -9.94 7.02
CA PHE A 727 20.06 -10.39 6.08
C PHE A 727 21.04 -9.27 5.75
N LYS A 728 22.31 -9.61 5.58
CA LYS A 728 23.35 -8.73 5.06
C LYS A 728 24.04 -9.44 3.90
N LEU A 729 24.09 -8.83 2.73
CA LEU A 729 24.80 -9.39 1.60
C LEU A 729 26.31 -9.40 1.83
N ASP A 730 27.00 -10.40 1.29
CA ASP A 730 28.46 -10.41 1.25
C ASP A 730 28.99 -9.50 0.11
N ASP A 731 28.20 -9.33 -0.95
CA ASP A 731 28.46 -8.38 -2.02
C ASP A 731 28.13 -6.94 -1.56
N THR A 732 29.08 -6.02 -1.76
CA THR A 732 28.96 -4.61 -1.34
C THR A 732 28.40 -3.68 -2.41
N GLU A 733 28.21 -4.16 -3.64
CA GLU A 733 27.70 -3.37 -4.75
C GLU A 733 26.21 -3.62 -5.04
N ALA A 734 25.71 -4.81 -4.70
CA ALA A 734 24.33 -5.17 -4.88
C ALA A 734 23.39 -4.34 -3.98
N MET A 735 22.20 -4.03 -4.48
CA MET A 735 21.18 -3.25 -3.77
C MET A 735 19.95 -4.10 -3.48
N LEU A 736 19.42 -3.99 -2.27
CA LEU A 736 18.16 -4.59 -1.84
C LEU A 736 17.09 -3.51 -1.65
N PHE A 737 15.86 -3.84 -2.00
CA PHE A 737 14.71 -2.94 -1.85
C PHE A 737 13.58 -3.62 -1.07
N HIS A 738 12.89 -4.57 -1.69
CA HIS A 738 11.87 -5.45 -1.12
C HIS A 738 11.47 -6.50 -2.17
N ASN A 739 10.78 -7.54 -1.72
CA ASN A 739 10.27 -8.65 -2.54
C ASN A 739 11.36 -9.59 -3.12
N GLU A 740 12.64 -9.36 -2.86
CA GLU A 740 13.68 -10.30 -3.28
C GLU A 740 13.50 -11.65 -2.57
N PRO A 741 13.52 -12.79 -3.31
CA PRO A 741 13.41 -14.12 -2.72
C PRO A 741 14.55 -14.43 -1.74
N ILE A 742 14.18 -14.98 -0.59
CA ILE A 742 15.12 -15.56 0.38
C ILE A 742 15.31 -17.03 0.02
N VAL A 743 16.54 -17.41 -0.27
CA VAL A 743 16.92 -18.77 -0.59
C VAL A 743 17.71 -19.36 0.58
N MET A 744 17.31 -20.54 1.04
CA MET A 744 18.00 -21.27 2.11
C MET A 744 18.34 -22.67 1.62
N ASN A 745 19.63 -23.02 1.58
CA ASN A 745 20.13 -24.31 1.08
C ASN A 745 19.59 -24.66 -0.33
N GLY A 746 19.44 -23.67 -1.19
CA GLY A 746 18.97 -23.81 -2.58
C GLY A 746 17.46 -23.69 -2.78
N GLU A 747 16.65 -23.69 -1.73
CA GLU A 747 15.19 -23.58 -1.80
C GLU A 747 14.69 -22.19 -1.39
N ILE A 748 13.66 -21.67 -2.08
CA ILE A 748 13.01 -20.40 -1.70
C ILE A 748 12.18 -20.65 -0.44
N VAL A 749 12.46 -19.87 0.62
CA VAL A 749 11.81 -19.99 1.93
C VAL A 749 11.03 -18.74 2.34
N GLY A 750 10.99 -17.72 1.50
CA GLY A 750 10.30 -16.46 1.74
C GLY A 750 10.81 -15.36 0.85
N TYR A 751 10.54 -14.13 1.23
CA TYR A 751 10.99 -12.93 0.51
C TYR A 751 11.26 -11.78 1.49
N LEU A 752 12.03 -10.78 1.04
CA LEU A 752 12.33 -9.59 1.83
C LEU A 752 11.12 -8.65 1.88
N THR A 753 10.77 -8.20 3.06
CA THR A 753 9.72 -7.19 3.29
C THR A 753 10.28 -5.78 3.21
N SER A 754 11.55 -5.60 3.58
CA SER A 754 12.31 -4.34 3.48
C SER A 754 13.73 -4.60 3.04
N GLY A 755 14.29 -3.68 2.26
CA GLY A 755 15.69 -3.67 1.87
C GLY A 755 16.24 -2.26 1.80
N MET A 756 17.53 -2.10 2.16
CA MET A 756 18.23 -0.82 2.11
C MET A 756 19.75 -1.07 2.15
N TYR A 757 20.54 -0.10 1.72
CA TYR A 757 21.98 -0.17 1.96
C TYR A 757 22.31 0.27 3.39
N GLY A 758 22.98 -0.56 4.16
CA GLY A 758 23.44 -0.25 5.52
C GLY A 758 24.84 0.39 5.49
N HIS A 759 24.88 1.70 5.62
CA HIS A 759 26.14 2.45 5.42
C HIS A 759 27.19 2.18 6.51
N SER A 760 26.78 1.88 7.77
CA SER A 760 27.71 1.50 8.85
C SER A 760 28.23 0.08 8.70
N VAL A 761 27.40 -0.83 8.16
CA VAL A 761 27.79 -2.23 7.97
C VAL A 761 28.42 -2.49 6.60
N GLY A 762 28.40 -1.49 5.71
CA GLY A 762 29.09 -1.45 4.43
C GLY A 762 28.54 -2.40 3.36
N SER A 763 27.25 -2.77 3.45
CA SER A 763 26.60 -3.66 2.50
C SER A 763 25.07 -3.48 2.51
N ALA A 764 24.39 -3.97 1.49
CA ALA A 764 22.93 -4.01 1.49
C ALA A 764 22.40 -4.97 2.56
N ILE A 765 21.37 -4.54 3.25
CA ILE A 765 20.67 -5.29 4.30
C ILE A 765 19.18 -5.40 3.98
N GLY A 766 18.59 -6.52 4.34
CA GLY A 766 17.17 -6.78 4.17
C GLY A 766 16.55 -7.41 5.40
N MET A 767 15.24 -7.28 5.56
CA MET A 767 14.43 -8.05 6.51
C MET A 767 13.36 -8.82 5.76
N GLY A 768 13.05 -10.03 6.23
CA GLY A 768 11.99 -10.84 5.65
C GLY A 768 11.69 -12.09 6.46
N TYR A 769 10.52 -12.67 6.21
CA TYR A 769 10.11 -13.89 6.91
C TYR A 769 10.70 -15.12 6.23
N VAL A 770 11.34 -15.96 7.04
CA VAL A 770 11.75 -17.31 6.66
C VAL A 770 10.67 -18.29 7.08
N ASN A 771 10.03 -18.94 6.13
CA ASN A 771 8.96 -19.92 6.32
C ASN A 771 9.54 -21.27 6.79
N MET A 772 10.05 -21.26 8.01
CA MET A 772 10.60 -22.46 8.68
C MET A 772 10.10 -22.51 10.11
N PRO A 773 9.40 -23.56 10.51
CA PRO A 773 8.96 -23.73 11.89
C PRO A 773 10.14 -23.77 12.86
N ASN A 774 10.00 -23.04 13.97
CA ASN A 774 10.96 -23.02 15.08
C ASN A 774 12.40 -22.70 14.66
N LEU A 775 12.56 -21.72 13.79
CA LEU A 775 13.87 -21.25 13.37
C LEU A 775 14.63 -20.66 14.57
N SER A 776 15.70 -21.33 14.97
CA SER A 776 16.54 -20.94 16.10
C SER A 776 17.88 -20.36 15.64
N PRO A 777 18.61 -19.61 16.49
CA PRO A 777 19.95 -19.11 16.15
C PRO A 777 20.92 -20.21 15.70
N ILE A 778 20.79 -21.42 16.28
CA ILE A 778 21.64 -22.57 15.92
C ILE A 778 21.30 -23.11 14.53
N ARG A 779 20.00 -23.15 14.17
CA ARG A 779 19.58 -23.56 12.82
C ARG A 779 19.98 -22.51 11.79
N LEU A 780 19.81 -21.24 12.14
CA LEU A 780 20.20 -20.11 11.29
C LEU A 780 21.71 -20.16 10.96
N SER A 781 22.58 -20.38 11.96
CA SER A 781 24.04 -20.40 11.77
C SER A 781 24.56 -21.60 10.98
N LYS A 782 23.76 -22.63 10.75
CA LYS A 782 24.10 -23.83 9.98
C LYS A 782 23.56 -23.82 8.55
N ALA A 783 22.67 -22.89 8.22
CA ALA A 783 22.06 -22.77 6.91
C ALA A 783 22.88 -21.82 6.02
N ASN A 784 22.94 -22.14 4.74
CA ASN A 784 23.47 -21.24 3.73
C ASN A 784 22.29 -20.40 3.18
N PHE A 785 22.41 -19.09 3.32
CA PHE A 785 21.43 -18.16 2.79
C PHE A 785 21.96 -17.41 1.58
N GLU A 786 21.10 -17.19 0.65
CA GLU A 786 21.29 -16.34 -0.52
C GLU A 786 20.05 -15.47 -0.71
N ILE A 787 20.21 -14.29 -1.29
CA ILE A 787 19.10 -13.44 -1.76
C ILE A 787 19.13 -13.42 -3.28
N GLU A 788 18.02 -13.72 -3.92
CA GLU A 788 17.92 -13.68 -5.37
C GLU A 788 17.51 -12.29 -5.85
N ILE A 789 18.38 -11.61 -6.58
CA ILE A 789 18.19 -10.28 -7.14
C ILE A 789 18.21 -10.41 -8.66
N ALA A 790 17.11 -10.09 -9.34
CA ALA A 790 17.05 -10.12 -10.80
C ALA A 790 17.57 -11.43 -11.41
N LEU A 791 17.19 -12.59 -10.83
CA LEU A 791 17.56 -13.96 -11.20
C LEU A 791 18.99 -14.37 -10.83
N GLU A 792 19.77 -13.52 -10.22
CA GLU A 792 21.10 -13.83 -9.70
C GLU A 792 21.06 -14.05 -8.19
N ARG A 793 21.87 -14.99 -7.67
CA ARG A 793 21.90 -15.32 -6.25
C ARG A 793 23.15 -14.75 -5.58
N PHE A 794 22.94 -14.03 -4.49
CA PHE A 794 23.98 -13.37 -3.73
C PHE A 794 24.04 -14.00 -2.32
N PRO A 795 25.20 -14.50 -1.88
CA PRO A 795 25.37 -15.01 -0.53
C PRO A 795 25.05 -13.96 0.52
N ALA A 796 24.38 -14.38 1.59
CA ALA A 796 23.94 -13.48 2.64
C ALA A 796 24.16 -14.07 4.04
N GLN A 797 24.57 -13.23 4.96
CA GLN A 797 24.60 -13.52 6.39
C GLN A 797 23.22 -13.29 6.98
N ALA A 798 22.73 -14.22 7.80
CA ALA A 798 21.42 -14.15 8.43
C ALA A 798 21.52 -13.93 9.93
N SER A 799 20.66 -13.11 10.52
CA SER A 799 20.63 -12.79 11.95
C SER A 799 19.21 -12.58 12.46
N LEU A 800 18.94 -12.99 13.71
CA LEU A 800 17.71 -12.61 14.44
C LEU A 800 17.85 -11.25 15.16
N ARG A 801 18.95 -10.58 15.02
CA ARG A 801 19.22 -9.26 15.62
C ARG A 801 19.84 -8.34 14.57
N GLY A 802 19.73 -7.03 14.80
CA GLY A 802 20.38 -6.04 13.98
C GLY A 802 21.89 -6.28 13.85
N PHE A 803 22.43 -5.97 12.68
CA PHE A 803 23.89 -6.06 12.44
C PHE A 803 24.68 -4.93 13.12
N TYR A 804 24.00 -3.83 13.44
CA TYR A 804 24.61 -2.70 14.16
C TYR A 804 24.15 -2.69 15.61
N ASP A 805 25.08 -2.58 16.55
CA ASP A 805 24.86 -2.55 18.00
C ASP A 805 23.78 -3.55 18.47
N PRO A 806 23.99 -4.88 18.26
CA PRO A 806 22.99 -5.93 18.54
C PRO A 806 22.63 -6.05 20.03
N LYS A 807 23.40 -5.40 20.93
CA LYS A 807 23.14 -5.36 22.37
C LYS A 807 22.30 -4.14 22.79
N GLY A 808 22.06 -3.17 21.88
CA GLY A 808 21.30 -1.97 22.18
C GLY A 808 21.94 -1.06 23.23
N LEU A 809 23.26 -0.91 23.20
CA LEU A 809 24.00 -0.09 24.17
C LEU A 809 24.01 1.38 23.78
N ARG A 810 24.08 1.69 22.49
CA ARG A 810 24.15 3.06 21.95
C ARG A 810 23.00 3.99 22.43
N PRO A 811 21.73 3.60 22.38
CA PRO A 811 20.63 4.43 22.83
C PRO A 811 20.67 4.77 24.33
N LYS A 812 21.37 3.95 25.10
CA LYS A 812 21.47 4.08 26.56
C LYS A 812 22.76 4.75 27.02
N ALA A 813 23.61 5.12 26.08
CA ALA A 813 24.90 5.74 26.37
C ALA A 813 24.81 7.08 27.14
#